data_cb48bdb1359cf43c339d7fba463be4a2
#
_entry.id   cb48bdb1359cf43c339d7fba463be4a2
#
_cell.length_a   1.000
_cell.length_b   1.000
_cell.length_c   1.000
_cell.angle_alpha   90.00
_cell.angle_beta   90.00
_cell.angle_gamma   90.00
#
_symmetry.space_group_name_H-M   'P 1'
#
loop_
_entity.id
_entity.type
_entity.pdbx_description
1 polymer ?
#
loop_
_entity_poly.entity_id
_entity_poly.type
_entity_poly.pdbx_seq_one_letter_code
_entity_poly.pdbx_strand_id
1 'polypeptide(L)'
;NIRYATMADLDDIASVESVCFPVLEAATKEEFEQRIKYFGNHFWLMFDEGKLIAFVDGFVTDESDLTDDMYENASMHNENGAWQMIFGVNTLPEYRRCGYAKELIKKAILDAGKQNRKGLVLTCKESLVPYYSKFGFVDEGITDKSTHGNVLWHQMRLDFKLRNNGVNPSDNKNVTANKKFAADRILSYFKEEWKVLLIITVSGFIYNLGLLFGPWFEGKMAGCLIDILAKNAVYKDMLILVIAYVISIGVVQVSRYIKRFYVRRFANNVNRRMKKILYGTLVLKSRTELEGEGMGDIMTKAILDVDDCAEGMRKFTTEVFDTGVALAAYAGMLLVYDVRLALIAMIFPPISYIIAEKMKVIVQKTGSEYKKQSGILSNATLDRATNAITYRVYGREADRKNAYEDNLAEYEKSAIYANIWNSSLTPLYRIISMMGILFILYFGSRNVLGTGWRTWDIAAFTTFLACFIKLSDKSSKAAKLFNAVHKAQVSWKRIKPLMVIQAKDTDCKNQTSGRLEVQNLSFTYPDGKNVYNDISFTAEPGQIIGVTGPVASGKSTLGRTFLCEYPYEGSIMYNGCELRNAADNERTGIISYLGHDPELFNDSIKNNILLGDNKDVNEYLKAVCIDKEVEAMEQGADTIIGSGGVRLSGGQAQRIALARTLCHKKPVFILDDPFSALDKNTEEQIYNNLRKMTEGSIVIILSHRLYMFPKLDKVIWLDEGSARVGTHDELMLECMAYRQLNDAANAMSEDTVSYEQCKNVKGVVDKHE
;
A
#
# COMPACT_ATOMS: atom_id res chain seq x y z
N ASN A 1 -30.11 -2.89 27.73
CA ASN A 1 -29.62 -2.13 28.89
C ASN A 1 -28.20 -2.58 29.23
N ILE A 2 -27.26 -1.62 29.39
CA ILE A 2 -25.86 -1.93 29.75
C ILE A 2 -25.61 -1.56 31.20
N ARG A 3 -25.08 -2.52 32.01
CA ARG A 3 -24.66 -2.30 33.39
C ARG A 3 -23.38 -3.06 33.72
N TYR A 4 -22.80 -2.79 34.89
CA TYR A 4 -21.64 -3.52 35.38
C TYR A 4 -22.03 -4.85 36.04
N ALA A 5 -21.08 -5.79 36.08
CA ALA A 5 -21.30 -7.11 36.64
C ALA A 5 -21.35 -7.08 38.18
N THR A 6 -22.15 -7.96 38.73
CA THR A 6 -22.23 -8.29 40.17
C THR A 6 -22.08 -9.79 40.35
N MET A 7 -21.84 -10.26 41.59
CA MET A 7 -21.73 -11.69 41.86
C MET A 7 -23.01 -12.48 41.52
N ALA A 8 -24.14 -11.81 41.43
CA ALA A 8 -25.43 -12.45 41.03
C ALA A 8 -25.44 -12.85 39.53
N ASP A 9 -24.53 -12.29 38.72
CA ASP A 9 -24.47 -12.51 37.28
C ASP A 9 -23.48 -13.62 36.88
N LEU A 10 -22.80 -14.23 37.86
CA LEU A 10 -21.71 -15.18 37.63
C LEU A 10 -22.12 -16.38 36.76
N ASP A 11 -23.29 -16.96 37.02
CA ASP A 11 -23.79 -18.12 36.29
C ASP A 11 -24.14 -17.77 34.85
N ASP A 12 -24.76 -16.62 34.64
CA ASP A 12 -25.09 -16.12 33.29
C ASP A 12 -23.83 -15.81 32.48
N ILE A 13 -22.83 -15.19 33.10
CA ILE A 13 -21.52 -14.86 32.43
C ILE A 13 -20.81 -16.15 32.02
N ALA A 14 -20.68 -17.13 32.92
CA ALA A 14 -20.04 -18.40 32.64
C ALA A 14 -20.78 -19.20 31.55
N SER A 15 -22.12 -19.13 31.53
CA SER A 15 -22.95 -19.75 30.49
C SER A 15 -22.71 -19.11 29.12
N VAL A 16 -22.66 -17.78 29.01
CA VAL A 16 -22.44 -17.06 27.77
C VAL A 16 -20.99 -17.32 27.25
N GLU A 17 -19.98 -17.35 28.12
CA GLU A 17 -18.59 -17.68 27.78
C GLU A 17 -18.48 -19.04 27.14
N SER A 18 -19.05 -20.07 27.78
CA SER A 18 -18.99 -21.46 27.29
C SER A 18 -19.62 -21.68 25.91
N VAL A 19 -20.59 -20.82 25.54
CA VAL A 19 -21.23 -20.83 24.23
C VAL A 19 -20.39 -20.04 23.18
N CYS A 20 -19.66 -19.02 23.63
CA CYS A 20 -18.93 -18.11 22.74
C CYS A 20 -17.54 -18.59 22.35
N PHE A 21 -16.83 -19.29 23.24
CA PHE A 21 -15.46 -19.74 23.06
C PHE A 21 -15.29 -21.27 23.14
N PRO A 22 -14.30 -21.84 22.43
CA PRO A 22 -13.89 -23.23 22.62
C PRO A 22 -13.41 -23.49 24.06
N VAL A 23 -13.57 -24.70 24.57
CA VAL A 23 -13.21 -25.10 25.94
C VAL A 23 -11.74 -24.77 26.32
N LEU A 24 -10.81 -24.76 25.34
CA LEU A 24 -9.41 -24.42 25.58
C LEU A 24 -9.12 -22.91 25.63
N GLU A 25 -10.06 -22.09 25.24
CA GLU A 25 -9.94 -20.62 25.22
C GLU A 25 -10.90 -19.96 26.23
N ALA A 26 -11.94 -20.67 26.69
CA ALA A 26 -12.96 -20.15 27.59
C ALA A 26 -12.45 -20.07 29.03
N ALA A 27 -12.72 -18.96 29.71
CA ALA A 27 -12.44 -18.82 31.13
C ALA A 27 -13.42 -19.66 31.98
N THR A 28 -12.92 -20.18 33.09
CA THR A 28 -13.71 -20.99 34.04
C THR A 28 -14.60 -20.13 34.91
N LYS A 29 -15.61 -20.76 35.53
CA LYS A 29 -16.54 -20.08 36.49
C LYS A 29 -15.75 -19.52 37.70
N GLU A 30 -14.75 -20.26 38.17
CA GLU A 30 -13.90 -19.86 39.29
C GLU A 30 -13.05 -18.64 38.94
N GLU A 31 -12.54 -18.55 37.71
CA GLU A 31 -11.83 -17.37 37.23
C GLU A 31 -12.73 -16.15 37.12
N PHE A 32 -13.96 -16.30 36.61
CA PHE A 32 -14.93 -15.21 36.58
C PHE A 32 -15.36 -14.77 38.00
N GLU A 33 -15.47 -15.68 38.94
CA GLU A 33 -15.75 -15.31 40.35
C GLU A 33 -14.63 -14.39 40.87
N GLN A 34 -13.39 -14.71 40.66
CA GLN A 34 -12.26 -13.85 41.05
C GLN A 34 -12.26 -12.53 40.29
N ARG A 35 -12.47 -12.55 38.98
CA ARG A 35 -12.52 -11.33 38.16
C ARG A 35 -13.60 -10.37 38.60
N ILE A 36 -14.83 -10.85 38.84
CA ILE A 36 -15.94 -10.01 39.32
C ILE A 36 -15.66 -9.43 40.71
N LYS A 37 -15.04 -10.20 41.61
CA LYS A 37 -14.65 -9.77 42.94
C LYS A 37 -13.62 -8.64 42.92
N TYR A 38 -12.62 -8.69 42.02
CA TYR A 38 -11.54 -7.70 41.96
C TYR A 38 -11.88 -6.50 41.08
N PHE A 39 -12.56 -6.71 39.94
CA PHE A 39 -12.81 -5.66 38.94
C PHE A 39 -14.19 -5.76 38.26
N GLY A 40 -15.24 -6.11 38.99
CA GLY A 40 -16.61 -6.18 38.44
C GLY A 40 -17.13 -4.88 37.81
N ASN A 41 -16.57 -3.72 38.17
CA ASN A 41 -16.82 -2.41 37.56
C ASN A 41 -16.13 -2.23 36.18
N HIS A 42 -15.31 -3.19 35.75
CA HIS A 42 -14.71 -3.30 34.44
C HIS A 42 -15.26 -4.47 33.62
N PHE A 43 -16.47 -4.92 34.00
CA PHE A 43 -17.30 -5.83 33.24
C PHE A 43 -18.53 -5.07 32.73
N TRP A 44 -18.73 -5.00 31.45
CA TRP A 44 -19.87 -4.39 30.79
C TRP A 44 -20.82 -5.46 30.30
N LEU A 45 -21.96 -5.62 30.94
CA LEU A 45 -22.99 -6.61 30.62
C LEU A 45 -24.12 -5.97 29.84
N MET A 46 -24.61 -6.65 28.79
CA MET A 46 -25.74 -6.22 27.97
C MET A 46 -26.88 -7.22 28.09
N PHE A 47 -28.04 -6.71 28.50
CA PHE A 47 -29.26 -7.51 28.68
C PHE A 47 -30.33 -7.13 27.66
N ASP A 48 -31.05 -8.16 27.18
CA ASP A 48 -32.26 -8.04 26.36
C ASP A 48 -33.38 -8.83 27.06
N GLU A 49 -34.51 -8.17 27.36
CA GLU A 49 -35.63 -8.75 28.06
C GLU A 49 -35.26 -9.56 29.35
N GLY A 50 -34.21 -9.13 30.04
CA GLY A 50 -33.70 -9.79 31.24
C GLY A 50 -32.69 -10.91 31.03
N LYS A 51 -32.42 -11.33 29.82
CA LYS A 51 -31.40 -12.31 29.44
C LYS A 51 -30.06 -11.64 29.13
N LEU A 52 -28.95 -12.15 29.66
CA LEU A 52 -27.62 -11.69 29.30
C LEU A 52 -27.31 -12.16 27.87
N ILE A 53 -27.06 -11.23 26.92
CA ILE A 53 -26.84 -11.52 25.51
C ILE A 53 -25.42 -11.28 25.06
N ALA A 54 -24.70 -10.37 25.73
CA ALA A 54 -23.32 -10.03 25.39
C ALA A 54 -22.63 -9.42 26.62
N PHE A 55 -21.29 -9.58 26.69
CA PHE A 55 -20.47 -8.86 27.67
C PHE A 55 -19.06 -8.60 27.17
N VAL A 56 -18.41 -7.64 27.83
CA VAL A 56 -16.99 -7.34 27.67
C VAL A 56 -16.38 -7.29 29.07
N ASP A 57 -15.24 -7.95 29.26
CA ASP A 57 -14.52 -7.95 30.53
C ASP A 57 -13.06 -7.57 30.36
N GLY A 58 -12.47 -7.09 31.43
CA GLY A 58 -11.08 -6.75 31.50
C GLY A 58 -10.71 -6.05 32.78
N PHE A 59 -9.44 -5.73 32.95
CA PHE A 59 -8.95 -5.09 34.16
C PHE A 59 -8.03 -3.90 33.85
N VAL A 60 -7.58 -3.19 34.87
CA VAL A 60 -6.70 -2.02 34.73
C VAL A 60 -5.33 -2.35 35.32
N THR A 61 -4.26 -1.88 34.65
CA THR A 61 -2.87 -2.08 35.07
C THR A 61 -1.95 -0.97 34.55
N ASP A 62 -0.76 -0.87 35.11
CA ASP A 62 0.30 -0.01 34.58
C ASP A 62 1.12 -0.68 33.46
N GLU A 63 1.02 -2.00 33.32
CA GLU A 63 1.66 -2.74 32.26
C GLU A 63 1.14 -2.32 30.89
N SER A 64 2.05 -2.19 29.92
CA SER A 64 1.70 -1.71 28.58
C SER A 64 1.14 -2.81 27.67
N ASP A 65 1.45 -4.07 27.94
CA ASP A 65 1.15 -5.21 27.08
C ASP A 65 0.33 -6.26 27.83
N LEU A 66 -0.55 -6.94 27.10
CA LEU A 66 -1.37 -7.99 27.66
C LEU A 66 -0.61 -9.32 27.66
N THR A 67 -0.56 -9.98 28.83
CA THR A 67 0.16 -11.23 29.04
C THR A 67 -0.74 -12.35 29.51
N ASP A 68 -0.33 -13.61 29.36
CA ASP A 68 -1.11 -14.78 29.79
C ASP A 68 -1.37 -14.78 31.31
N ASP A 69 -0.39 -14.33 32.13
CA ASP A 69 -0.54 -14.22 33.61
C ASP A 69 -1.72 -13.31 34.01
N MET A 70 -2.08 -12.34 33.19
CA MET A 70 -3.18 -11.41 33.48
C MET A 70 -4.57 -12.08 33.37
N TYR A 71 -4.71 -13.12 32.57
CA TYR A 71 -5.95 -13.87 32.45
C TYR A 71 -6.19 -14.76 33.68
N GLU A 72 -5.09 -15.28 34.27
CA GLU A 72 -5.14 -16.23 35.40
C GLU A 72 -5.15 -15.53 36.76
N ASN A 73 -4.53 -14.34 36.87
CA ASN A 73 -4.32 -13.65 38.14
C ASN A 73 -5.07 -12.32 38.26
N ALA A 74 -6.32 -12.37 38.72
CA ALA A 74 -7.16 -11.19 38.93
C ALA A 74 -6.56 -10.17 39.93
N SER A 75 -5.64 -10.57 40.82
CA SER A 75 -5.00 -9.67 41.80
C SER A 75 -4.02 -8.67 41.19
N MET A 76 -3.64 -8.84 39.92
CA MET A 76 -2.83 -7.86 39.16
C MET A 76 -3.63 -6.59 38.79
N HIS A 77 -4.93 -6.58 39.09
CA HIS A 77 -5.75 -5.37 38.89
C HIS A 77 -5.26 -4.21 39.77
N ASN A 78 -5.06 -3.07 39.15
CA ASN A 78 -4.74 -1.80 39.81
C ASN A 78 -5.71 -0.73 39.32
N GLU A 79 -6.70 -0.35 40.14
CA GLU A 79 -7.70 0.66 39.78
C GLU A 79 -7.09 2.01 39.35
N ASN A 80 -5.89 2.33 39.78
CA ASN A 80 -5.18 3.55 39.38
C ASN A 80 -4.23 3.34 38.17
N GLY A 81 -4.23 2.14 37.58
CA GLY A 81 -3.36 1.79 36.47
C GLY A 81 -3.60 2.64 35.21
N ALA A 82 -2.63 2.68 34.35
CA ALA A 82 -2.63 3.51 33.17
C ALA A 82 -3.40 2.94 31.96
N TRP A 83 -3.56 1.62 31.88
CA TRP A 83 -4.12 0.92 30.73
C TRP A 83 -5.31 0.07 31.12
N GLN A 84 -6.39 0.12 30.32
CA GLN A 84 -7.51 -0.79 30.39
C GLN A 84 -7.22 -2.01 29.49
N MET A 85 -7.01 -3.17 30.06
CA MET A 85 -6.93 -4.43 29.33
C MET A 85 -8.33 -4.97 29.06
N ILE A 86 -8.55 -5.56 27.90
CA ILE A 86 -9.79 -6.25 27.51
C ILE A 86 -9.45 -7.72 27.29
N PHE A 87 -10.08 -8.59 28.05
CA PHE A 87 -9.86 -10.04 28.04
C PHE A 87 -10.79 -10.75 27.06
N GLY A 88 -12.09 -10.48 27.16
CA GLY A 88 -13.13 -11.11 26.37
C GLY A 88 -14.11 -10.12 25.75
N VAL A 89 -14.59 -10.45 24.56
CA VAL A 89 -15.70 -9.76 23.89
C VAL A 89 -16.68 -10.80 23.42
N ASN A 90 -17.72 -11.01 24.21
CA ASN A 90 -18.67 -12.09 24.08
C ASN A 90 -20.01 -11.63 23.52
N THR A 91 -20.59 -12.41 22.61
CA THR A 91 -21.95 -12.21 22.12
C THR A 91 -22.54 -13.56 21.72
N LEU A 92 -23.68 -13.90 22.27
CA LEU A 92 -24.39 -15.13 21.93
C LEU A 92 -24.59 -15.26 20.42
N PRO A 93 -24.44 -16.47 19.83
CA PRO A 93 -24.49 -16.67 18.38
C PRO A 93 -25.74 -16.06 17.71
N GLU A 94 -26.91 -16.20 18.31
CA GLU A 94 -28.18 -15.67 17.80
C GLU A 94 -28.26 -14.13 17.80
N TYR A 95 -27.41 -13.45 18.59
CA TYR A 95 -27.34 -11.99 18.69
C TYR A 95 -26.12 -11.39 17.98
N ARG A 96 -25.32 -12.22 17.28
CA ARG A 96 -24.17 -11.74 16.50
C ARG A 96 -24.63 -10.92 15.29
N ARG A 97 -23.78 -10.00 14.85
CA ARG A 97 -24.03 -9.06 13.74
C ARG A 97 -25.12 -8.00 13.98
N CYS A 98 -25.75 -7.98 15.16
CA CYS A 98 -26.73 -6.96 15.55
C CYS A 98 -26.12 -5.69 16.16
N GLY A 99 -24.77 -5.62 16.27
CA GLY A 99 -24.07 -4.44 16.77
C GLY A 99 -23.84 -4.38 18.28
N TYR A 100 -24.27 -5.35 19.06
CA TYR A 100 -24.17 -5.35 20.53
C TYR A 100 -22.74 -5.31 21.05
N ALA A 101 -21.82 -6.09 20.50
CA ALA A 101 -20.40 -6.02 20.82
C ALA A 101 -19.82 -4.63 20.54
N LYS A 102 -20.24 -3.97 19.45
CA LYS A 102 -19.84 -2.60 19.11
C LYS A 102 -20.22 -1.60 20.21
N GLU A 103 -21.45 -1.70 20.73
CA GLU A 103 -21.93 -0.79 21.79
C GLU A 103 -21.18 -1.02 23.11
N LEU A 104 -20.90 -2.28 23.48
CA LEU A 104 -20.11 -2.61 24.67
C LEU A 104 -18.66 -2.11 24.57
N ILE A 105 -17.99 -2.31 23.43
CA ILE A 105 -16.63 -1.79 23.19
C ILE A 105 -16.60 -0.26 23.26
N LYS A 106 -17.58 0.42 22.65
CA LYS A 106 -17.71 1.87 22.78
C LYS A 106 -17.90 2.33 24.22
N LYS A 107 -18.70 1.59 25.01
CA LYS A 107 -18.90 1.89 26.42
C LYS A 107 -17.61 1.73 27.22
N ALA A 108 -16.85 0.64 27.01
CA ALA A 108 -15.56 0.42 27.64
C ALA A 108 -14.55 1.55 27.28
N ILE A 109 -14.52 1.97 26.01
CA ILE A 109 -13.68 3.09 25.56
C ILE A 109 -14.06 4.40 26.25
N LEU A 110 -15.37 4.69 26.36
CA LEU A 110 -15.87 5.91 27.03
C LEU A 110 -15.52 5.93 28.52
N ASP A 111 -15.67 4.79 29.20
CA ASP A 111 -15.41 4.68 30.63
C ASP A 111 -13.90 4.79 30.92
N ALA A 112 -13.06 4.12 30.14
CA ALA A 112 -11.61 4.28 30.25
C ALA A 112 -11.16 5.73 30.00
N GLY A 113 -11.80 6.43 29.05
CA GLY A 113 -11.54 7.86 28.80
C GLY A 113 -11.96 8.76 29.95
N LYS A 114 -13.12 8.52 30.57
CA LYS A 114 -13.58 9.25 31.76
C LYS A 114 -12.68 9.05 32.98
N GLN A 115 -12.06 7.87 33.07
CA GLN A 115 -11.12 7.51 34.14
C GLN A 115 -9.69 8.01 33.88
N ASN A 116 -9.48 8.81 32.83
CA ASN A 116 -8.16 9.34 32.43
C ASN A 116 -7.09 8.28 32.16
N ARG A 117 -7.48 7.11 31.67
CA ARG A 117 -6.54 6.06 31.23
C ARG A 117 -5.76 6.52 29.99
N LYS A 118 -4.59 5.95 29.76
CA LYS A 118 -3.81 6.18 28.52
C LYS A 118 -4.51 5.58 27.29
N GLY A 119 -5.25 4.48 27.49
CA GLY A 119 -5.94 3.80 26.40
C GLY A 119 -6.39 2.39 26.77
N LEU A 120 -6.72 1.60 25.74
CA LEU A 120 -7.13 0.20 25.87
C LEU A 120 -6.16 -0.72 25.09
N VAL A 121 -5.98 -1.94 25.61
CA VAL A 121 -5.21 -3.00 24.95
C VAL A 121 -6.04 -4.29 24.94
N LEU A 122 -6.02 -5.01 23.82
CA LEU A 122 -6.63 -6.34 23.68
C LEU A 122 -5.79 -7.23 22.78
N THR A 123 -6.04 -8.54 22.83
CA THR A 123 -5.53 -9.49 21.83
C THR A 123 -6.67 -10.06 20.99
N CYS A 124 -6.43 -10.32 19.72
CA CYS A 124 -7.44 -10.92 18.85
C CYS A 124 -6.81 -11.80 17.76
N LYS A 125 -7.63 -12.68 17.17
CA LYS A 125 -7.26 -13.46 15.98
C LYS A 125 -7.11 -12.53 14.76
N GLU A 126 -6.25 -12.88 13.80
CA GLU A 126 -5.97 -12.08 12.60
C GLU A 126 -7.26 -11.65 11.86
N SER A 127 -8.26 -12.54 11.78
CA SER A 127 -9.56 -12.26 11.16
C SER A 127 -10.37 -11.13 11.82
N LEU A 128 -10.08 -10.80 13.10
CA LEU A 128 -10.76 -9.76 13.86
C LEU A 128 -10.00 -8.42 13.89
N VAL A 129 -8.77 -8.37 13.40
CA VAL A 129 -7.97 -7.14 13.30
C VAL A 129 -8.73 -6.02 12.57
N PRO A 130 -9.40 -6.27 11.41
CA PRO A 130 -10.18 -5.23 10.73
C PRO A 130 -11.40 -4.76 11.52
N TYR A 131 -11.96 -5.61 12.41
CA TYR A 131 -13.08 -5.26 13.26
C TYR A 131 -12.66 -4.25 14.34
N TYR A 132 -11.59 -4.54 15.09
CA TYR A 132 -11.13 -3.66 16.16
C TYR A 132 -10.49 -2.36 15.63
N SER A 133 -9.90 -2.38 14.46
CA SER A 133 -9.38 -1.17 13.79
C SER A 133 -10.47 -0.11 13.54
N LYS A 134 -11.74 -0.51 13.38
CA LYS A 134 -12.88 0.42 13.24
C LYS A 134 -13.14 1.28 14.51
N PHE A 135 -12.65 0.86 15.68
CA PHE A 135 -12.74 1.62 16.93
C PHE A 135 -11.51 2.49 17.18
N GLY A 136 -10.53 2.43 16.29
CA GLY A 136 -9.27 3.17 16.40
C GLY A 136 -8.13 2.37 17.06
N PHE A 137 -8.31 1.06 17.29
CA PHE A 137 -7.20 0.20 17.71
C PHE A 137 -6.20 0.03 16.58
N VAL A 138 -4.92 0.11 16.91
CA VAL A 138 -3.80 -0.11 16.01
C VAL A 138 -3.24 -1.51 16.24
N ASP A 139 -3.05 -2.27 15.19
CA ASP A 139 -2.42 -3.59 15.24
C ASP A 139 -0.91 -3.43 15.46
N GLU A 140 -0.41 -3.97 16.57
CA GLU A 140 1.01 -4.00 16.93
C GLU A 140 1.72 -5.27 16.42
N GLY A 141 0.97 -6.18 15.79
CA GLY A 141 1.45 -7.44 15.24
C GLY A 141 1.22 -8.63 16.19
N ILE A 142 1.75 -9.78 15.79
CA ILE A 142 1.65 -11.02 16.59
C ILE A 142 2.44 -10.83 17.88
N THR A 143 1.78 -11.07 19.03
CA THR A 143 2.42 -11.06 20.35
C THR A 143 2.94 -12.44 20.71
N ASP A 144 4.11 -12.48 21.37
CA ASP A 144 4.69 -13.67 22.00
C ASP A 144 4.35 -13.74 23.50
N LYS A 145 3.65 -12.72 24.04
CA LYS A 145 3.28 -12.59 25.45
C LYS A 145 1.92 -13.22 25.79
N SER A 146 1.10 -13.54 24.78
CA SER A 146 -0.16 -14.23 24.94
C SER A 146 -0.20 -15.40 23.95
N THR A 147 -0.21 -16.62 24.49
CA THR A 147 -0.11 -17.88 23.73
C THR A 147 -1.22 -18.88 24.08
N HIS A 148 -2.22 -18.48 24.90
CA HIS A 148 -3.29 -19.35 25.32
C HIS A 148 -4.09 -19.91 24.13
N GLY A 149 -4.55 -21.13 24.25
CA GLY A 149 -5.31 -21.82 23.20
C GLY A 149 -4.50 -22.26 21.96
N ASN A 150 -3.15 -22.21 21.98
CA ASN A 150 -2.28 -22.54 20.84
C ASN A 150 -2.62 -21.78 19.55
N VAL A 151 -3.07 -20.55 19.65
CA VAL A 151 -3.46 -19.66 18.54
C VAL A 151 -2.49 -18.48 18.45
N LEU A 152 -2.26 -17.96 17.25
CA LEU A 152 -1.51 -16.72 17.06
C LEU A 152 -2.40 -15.52 17.36
N TRP A 153 -2.02 -14.73 18.37
CA TRP A 153 -2.75 -13.54 18.79
C TRP A 153 -2.07 -12.27 18.30
N HIS A 154 -2.85 -11.34 17.77
CA HIS A 154 -2.45 -9.98 17.44
C HIS A 154 -2.76 -9.06 18.62
N GLN A 155 -1.76 -8.30 19.09
CA GLN A 155 -1.99 -7.25 20.09
C GLN A 155 -2.51 -5.99 19.41
N MET A 156 -3.63 -5.49 19.91
CA MET A 156 -4.29 -4.28 19.40
C MET A 156 -4.31 -3.22 20.50
N ARG A 157 -3.87 -2.00 20.19
CA ARG A 157 -3.82 -0.88 21.14
C ARG A 157 -4.60 0.32 20.67
N LEU A 158 -5.40 0.90 21.54
CA LEU A 158 -6.05 2.21 21.38
C LEU A 158 -5.44 3.19 22.37
N ASP A 159 -4.61 4.12 21.90
CA ASP A 159 -3.99 5.17 22.73
C ASP A 159 -4.78 6.47 22.61
N PHE A 160 -5.29 6.99 23.75
CA PHE A 160 -6.10 8.21 23.79
C PHE A 160 -5.27 9.50 23.52
N LYS A 161 -3.96 9.50 23.76
CA LYS A 161 -3.11 10.63 23.40
C LYS A 161 -2.98 10.75 21.88
N LEU A 162 -2.93 9.63 21.19
CA LEU A 162 -2.94 9.58 19.73
C LEU A 162 -4.32 9.96 19.15
N ARG A 163 -5.40 9.68 19.89
CA ARG A 163 -6.77 10.01 19.48
C ARG A 163 -7.15 11.48 19.76
N ASN A 164 -6.71 12.06 20.87
CA ASN A 164 -6.97 13.48 21.20
C ASN A 164 -6.11 14.45 20.38
N ASN A 165 -4.99 13.99 19.86
CA ASN A 165 -4.26 14.66 18.79
C ASN A 165 -4.88 14.28 17.45
N GLY A 166 -6.17 14.55 17.26
CA GLY A 166 -6.99 14.25 16.10
C GLY A 166 -6.18 13.72 14.93
N VAL A 167 -6.14 12.40 14.74
CA VAL A 167 -5.73 11.84 13.45
C VAL A 167 -6.89 12.12 12.50
N ASN A 168 -7.04 13.38 12.14
CA ASN A 168 -7.60 13.74 10.85
C ASN A 168 -6.67 13.15 9.79
N PRO A 169 -7.18 12.69 8.67
CA PRO A 169 -6.36 12.31 7.51
C PRO A 169 -5.40 13.42 7.06
N SER A 170 -5.50 14.64 7.64
CA SER A 170 -4.62 15.78 7.40
C SER A 170 -3.32 15.79 8.21
N ASP A 171 -3.09 14.88 9.16
CA ASP A 171 -1.82 14.79 9.88
C ASP A 171 -0.72 14.06 9.10
N ASN A 172 -0.60 14.40 7.84
CA ASN A 172 0.66 14.28 7.09
C ASN A 172 1.77 15.21 7.65
N LYS A 173 1.47 16.03 8.66
CA LYS A 173 2.47 16.89 9.34
C LYS A 173 3.52 16.10 10.12
N ASN A 174 3.26 14.85 10.52
CA ASN A 174 4.27 14.02 11.19
C ASN A 174 5.27 13.36 10.23
N VAL A 175 5.05 13.42 8.93
CA VAL A 175 6.09 13.04 7.95
C VAL A 175 7.10 14.18 7.75
N THR A 176 6.73 15.43 8.01
CA THR A 176 7.59 16.62 7.87
C THR A 176 8.27 17.08 9.16
N ALA A 177 7.82 16.64 10.35
CA ALA A 177 8.35 17.11 11.64
C ALA A 177 9.68 16.46 12.08
N ASN A 178 10.16 15.40 11.40
CA ASN A 178 11.52 14.92 11.63
C ASN A 178 12.48 15.56 10.62
N LYS A 179 12.97 16.77 10.91
CA LYS A 179 14.01 17.48 10.13
C LYS A 179 15.28 16.67 9.84
N LYS A 180 15.34 15.39 10.24
CA LYS A 180 16.48 14.46 10.06
C LYS A 180 16.29 13.39 9.01
N PHE A 181 15.07 13.08 8.55
CA PHE A 181 14.82 12.02 7.55
C PHE A 181 14.55 12.63 6.17
N ALA A 182 15.48 12.42 5.25
CA ALA A 182 15.36 12.84 3.85
C ALA A 182 14.97 11.62 3.01
N ALA A 183 13.71 11.55 2.57
CA ALA A 183 13.18 10.40 1.84
C ALA A 183 13.83 10.20 0.45
N ASP A 184 14.40 11.26 -0.12
CA ASP A 184 15.14 11.27 -1.37
C ASP A 184 16.60 10.78 -1.24
N ARG A 185 17.05 10.40 -0.04
CA ARG A 185 18.42 9.96 0.25
C ARG A 185 18.45 8.55 0.82
N ILE A 186 19.08 7.63 0.11
CA ILE A 186 19.24 6.23 0.53
C ILE A 186 19.85 6.10 1.94
N LEU A 187 20.85 6.92 2.27
CA LEU A 187 21.50 6.90 3.58
C LEU A 187 20.56 7.19 4.75
N SER A 188 19.45 7.91 4.52
CA SER A 188 18.47 8.19 5.57
C SER A 188 17.75 6.93 6.03
N TYR A 189 17.51 5.98 5.13
CA TYR A 189 16.92 4.69 5.47
C TYR A 189 17.85 3.83 6.32
N PHE A 190 19.15 3.85 6.04
CA PHE A 190 20.14 3.18 6.88
C PHE A 190 20.27 3.80 8.27
N LYS A 191 20.27 5.13 8.35
CA LYS A 191 20.33 5.84 9.63
C LYS A 191 19.12 5.55 10.53
N GLU A 192 17.94 5.47 9.94
CA GLU A 192 16.71 5.20 10.70
C GLU A 192 16.70 3.80 11.32
N GLU A 193 17.24 2.81 10.62
CA GLU A 193 17.31 1.42 11.05
C GLU A 193 18.63 1.06 11.77
N TRP A 194 19.30 2.04 12.39
CA TRP A 194 20.64 1.86 12.97
C TRP A 194 20.70 0.76 14.05
N LYS A 195 19.64 0.57 14.84
CA LYS A 195 19.58 -0.49 15.86
C LYS A 195 19.59 -1.88 15.23
N VAL A 196 18.80 -2.06 14.16
CA VAL A 196 18.76 -3.30 13.40
C VAL A 196 20.12 -3.56 12.73
N LEU A 197 20.72 -2.50 12.16
CA LEU A 197 22.05 -2.60 11.54
C LEU A 197 23.13 -2.93 12.55
N LEU A 198 23.06 -2.45 13.79
CA LEU A 198 24.01 -2.82 14.84
C LEU A 198 23.99 -4.33 15.11
N ILE A 199 22.80 -4.92 15.25
CA ILE A 199 22.64 -6.38 15.47
C ILE A 199 23.18 -7.15 14.26
N ILE A 200 22.89 -6.69 13.03
CA ILE A 200 23.43 -7.29 11.80
C ILE A 200 24.95 -7.23 11.80
N THR A 201 25.54 -6.11 12.20
CA THR A 201 26.98 -5.90 12.23
C THR A 201 27.66 -6.86 13.21
N VAL A 202 27.19 -6.89 14.45
CA VAL A 202 27.77 -7.77 15.48
C VAL A 202 27.64 -9.25 15.10
N SER A 203 26.43 -9.68 14.74
CA SER A 203 26.21 -11.08 14.33
C SER A 203 26.91 -11.43 13.01
N GLY A 204 27.04 -10.44 12.10
CA GLY A 204 27.78 -10.59 10.86
C GLY A 204 29.28 -10.78 11.06
N PHE A 205 29.90 -10.03 11.97
CA PHE A 205 31.30 -10.22 12.34
C PHE A 205 31.56 -11.59 13.02
N ILE A 206 30.73 -11.95 14.01
CA ILE A 206 30.85 -13.26 14.68
C ILE A 206 30.74 -14.40 13.66
N TYR A 207 29.74 -14.32 12.77
CA TYR A 207 29.55 -15.33 11.73
C TYR A 207 30.75 -15.42 10.78
N ASN A 208 31.20 -14.30 10.20
CA ASN A 208 32.20 -14.33 9.13
C ASN A 208 33.63 -14.56 9.64
N LEU A 209 33.98 -14.06 10.83
CA LEU A 209 35.23 -14.41 11.48
C LEU A 209 35.20 -15.86 11.97
N GLY A 210 34.06 -16.31 12.50
CA GLY A 210 33.87 -17.68 12.92
C GLY A 210 33.99 -18.72 11.80
N LEU A 211 33.79 -18.32 10.53
CA LEU A 211 34.04 -19.19 9.38
C LEU A 211 35.51 -19.63 9.24
N LEU A 212 36.47 -18.92 9.88
CA LEU A 212 37.87 -19.31 9.92
C LEU A 212 38.09 -20.56 10.78
N PHE A 213 37.22 -20.82 11.74
CA PHE A 213 37.34 -22.02 12.59
C PHE A 213 37.27 -23.32 11.79
N GLY A 214 36.50 -23.38 10.69
CA GLY A 214 36.43 -24.55 9.82
C GLY A 214 37.82 -25.00 9.35
N PRO A 215 38.52 -24.21 8.50
CA PRO A 215 39.86 -24.51 8.02
C PRO A 215 40.87 -24.73 9.13
N TRP A 216 40.78 -23.96 10.23
CA TRP A 216 41.70 -24.07 11.35
C TRP A 216 41.57 -25.42 12.10
N PHE A 217 40.33 -25.84 12.41
CA PHE A 217 40.07 -27.14 13.01
C PHE A 217 40.40 -28.31 12.08
N GLU A 218 40.08 -28.18 10.76
CA GLU A 218 40.44 -29.15 9.73
C GLU A 218 41.95 -29.41 9.73
N GLY A 219 42.76 -28.36 9.80
CA GLY A 219 44.19 -28.47 9.89
C GLY A 219 44.66 -29.11 11.22
N LYS A 220 44.10 -28.67 12.35
CA LYS A 220 44.46 -29.24 13.68
C LYS A 220 44.10 -30.71 13.80
N MET A 221 42.96 -31.13 13.28
CA MET A 221 42.54 -32.53 13.24
C MET A 221 43.46 -33.36 12.32
N ALA A 222 43.88 -32.82 11.17
CA ALA A 222 44.82 -33.50 10.28
C ALA A 222 46.18 -33.69 10.96
N GLY A 223 46.68 -32.68 11.66
CA GLY A 223 47.91 -32.80 12.46
C GLY A 223 47.78 -33.83 13.58
N CYS A 224 46.69 -33.76 14.38
CA CYS A 224 46.44 -34.71 15.45
C CYS A 224 46.31 -36.16 14.95
N LEU A 225 45.72 -36.39 13.76
CA LEU A 225 45.67 -37.72 13.15
C LEU A 225 47.09 -38.29 12.88
N ILE A 226 48.00 -37.47 12.39
CA ILE A 226 49.37 -37.89 12.12
C ILE A 226 50.09 -38.18 13.43
N ASP A 227 49.91 -37.35 14.46
CA ASP A 227 50.50 -37.56 15.79
C ASP A 227 49.98 -38.87 16.44
N ILE A 228 48.71 -39.22 16.23
CA ILE A 228 48.15 -40.50 16.67
C ILE A 228 48.80 -41.68 15.90
N LEU A 229 48.96 -41.54 14.58
CA LEU A 229 49.65 -42.56 13.76
C LEU A 229 51.10 -42.73 14.16
N ALA A 230 51.77 -41.64 14.54
CA ALA A 230 53.15 -41.65 15.07
C ALA A 230 53.24 -42.09 16.55
N LYS A 231 52.10 -42.41 17.21
CA LYS A 231 51.99 -42.76 18.64
C LYS A 231 52.38 -41.64 19.61
N ASN A 232 52.34 -40.38 19.14
CA ASN A 232 52.71 -39.20 19.97
C ASN A 232 51.46 -38.54 20.59
N ALA A 233 50.23 -38.93 20.19
CA ALA A 233 48.97 -38.40 20.73
C ALA A 233 47.95 -39.54 20.96
N VAL A 234 46.93 -39.25 21.80
CA VAL A 234 45.89 -40.20 22.18
C VAL A 234 44.57 -39.86 21.44
N TYR A 235 43.78 -40.90 21.15
CA TYR A 235 42.46 -40.70 20.47
C TYR A 235 41.51 -39.73 21.21
N LYS A 236 41.69 -39.58 22.52
CA LYS A 236 40.97 -38.61 23.36
C LYS A 236 41.20 -37.16 22.89
N ASP A 237 42.39 -36.81 22.42
CA ASP A 237 42.74 -35.46 21.97
C ASP A 237 41.99 -35.12 20.68
N MET A 238 41.85 -36.10 19.78
CA MET A 238 41.00 -35.95 18.59
C MET A 238 39.53 -35.70 18.96
N LEU A 239 38.98 -36.44 19.93
CA LEU A 239 37.61 -36.28 20.39
C LEU A 239 37.35 -34.88 20.96
N ILE A 240 38.27 -34.34 21.73
CA ILE A 240 38.20 -32.97 22.27
C ILE A 240 38.16 -31.94 21.13
N LEU A 241 39.02 -32.10 20.11
CA LEU A 241 39.02 -31.21 18.94
C LEU A 241 37.69 -31.24 18.16
N VAL A 242 37.12 -32.47 17.98
CA VAL A 242 35.83 -32.62 17.29
C VAL A 242 34.70 -31.96 18.09
N ILE A 243 34.64 -32.15 19.41
CA ILE A 243 33.63 -31.51 20.26
C ILE A 243 33.76 -29.97 20.20
N ALA A 244 34.99 -29.45 20.35
CA ALA A 244 35.24 -28.01 20.25
C ALA A 244 34.85 -27.43 18.90
N TYR A 245 35.11 -28.19 17.82
CA TYR A 245 34.70 -27.81 16.46
C TYR A 245 33.18 -27.73 16.34
N VAL A 246 32.45 -28.75 16.80
CA VAL A 246 30.99 -28.78 16.74
C VAL A 246 30.36 -27.60 17.50
N ILE A 247 30.87 -27.31 18.72
CA ILE A 247 30.40 -26.17 19.52
C ILE A 247 30.69 -24.85 18.79
N SER A 248 31.91 -24.68 18.26
CA SER A 248 32.28 -23.45 17.52
C SER A 248 31.41 -23.23 16.31
N ILE A 249 31.18 -24.27 15.52
CA ILE A 249 30.27 -24.19 14.35
C ILE A 249 28.84 -23.93 14.79
N GLY A 250 28.38 -24.49 15.90
CA GLY A 250 27.05 -24.18 16.47
C GLY A 250 26.86 -22.71 16.73
N VAL A 251 27.79 -22.05 17.41
CA VAL A 251 27.77 -20.58 17.66
C VAL A 251 27.77 -19.79 16.37
N VAL A 252 28.58 -20.20 15.39
CA VAL A 252 28.64 -19.57 14.06
C VAL A 252 27.29 -19.66 13.32
N GLN A 253 26.62 -20.82 13.37
CA GLN A 253 25.32 -21.00 12.70
C GLN A 253 24.20 -20.23 13.39
N VAL A 254 24.19 -20.14 14.73
CA VAL A 254 23.25 -19.29 15.46
C VAL A 254 23.42 -17.81 15.06
N SER A 255 24.68 -17.34 15.03
CA SER A 255 24.98 -15.97 14.59
C SER A 255 24.55 -15.72 13.14
N ARG A 256 24.71 -16.72 12.26
CA ARG A 256 24.19 -16.66 10.89
C ARG A 256 22.67 -16.53 10.82
N TYR A 257 21.97 -17.30 11.65
CA TYR A 257 20.49 -17.22 11.73
C TYR A 257 20.04 -15.83 12.17
N ILE A 258 20.59 -15.32 13.29
CA ILE A 258 20.30 -13.98 13.80
C ILE A 258 20.55 -12.92 12.70
N LYS A 259 21.72 -12.94 12.08
CA LYS A 259 22.04 -12.01 10.98
C LYS A 259 21.01 -12.06 9.86
N ARG A 260 20.67 -13.27 9.36
CA ARG A 260 19.72 -13.44 8.27
C ARG A 260 18.32 -12.92 8.60
N PHE A 261 17.86 -13.17 9.83
CA PHE A 261 16.58 -12.68 10.32
C PHE A 261 16.53 -11.15 10.33
N TYR A 262 17.52 -10.51 10.93
CA TYR A 262 17.54 -9.04 11.02
C TYR A 262 17.80 -8.35 9.67
N VAL A 263 18.56 -8.96 8.76
CA VAL A 263 18.72 -8.46 7.39
C VAL A 263 17.38 -8.45 6.62
N ARG A 264 16.55 -9.48 6.79
CA ARG A 264 15.21 -9.48 6.22
C ARG A 264 14.29 -8.44 6.87
N ARG A 265 14.35 -8.32 8.21
CA ARG A 265 13.61 -7.29 8.95
C ARG A 265 13.99 -5.89 8.46
N PHE A 266 15.27 -5.59 8.28
CA PHE A 266 15.75 -4.34 7.70
C PHE A 266 15.13 -4.08 6.33
N ALA A 267 15.19 -5.05 5.41
CA ALA A 267 14.63 -4.90 4.07
C ALA A 267 13.11 -4.64 4.09
N ASN A 268 12.37 -5.38 4.91
CA ASN A 268 10.93 -5.21 5.05
C ASN A 268 10.55 -3.84 5.61
N ASN A 269 11.28 -3.34 6.62
CA ASN A 269 11.07 -2.01 7.18
C ASN A 269 11.30 -0.91 6.14
N VAL A 270 12.40 -1.03 5.38
CA VAL A 270 12.72 -0.09 4.29
C VAL A 270 11.64 -0.13 3.21
N ASN A 271 11.24 -1.33 2.76
CA ASN A 271 10.21 -1.52 1.75
C ASN A 271 8.87 -0.89 2.18
N ARG A 272 8.40 -1.21 3.39
CA ARG A 272 7.18 -0.65 3.96
C ARG A 272 7.23 0.88 3.99
N ARG A 273 8.37 1.46 4.43
CA ARG A 273 8.54 2.91 4.52
C ARG A 273 8.53 3.57 3.13
N MET A 274 9.26 3.00 2.16
CA MET A 274 9.28 3.49 0.79
C MET A 274 7.88 3.44 0.14
N LYS A 275 7.17 2.31 0.27
CA LYS A 275 5.81 2.17 -0.25
C LYS A 275 4.85 3.17 0.39
N LYS A 276 4.94 3.39 1.71
CA LYS A 276 4.11 4.39 2.41
C LYS A 276 4.34 5.81 1.88
N ILE A 277 5.59 6.21 1.69
CA ILE A 277 5.95 7.54 1.18
C ILE A 277 5.47 7.70 -0.25
N LEU A 278 5.79 6.72 -1.11
CA LEU A 278 5.40 6.73 -2.51
C LEU A 278 3.89 6.80 -2.70
N TYR A 279 3.14 5.98 -1.96
CA TYR A 279 1.68 6.01 -1.98
C TYR A 279 1.14 7.39 -1.58
N GLY A 280 1.67 7.97 -0.49
CA GLY A 280 1.29 9.32 -0.06
C GLY A 280 1.56 10.39 -1.13
N THR A 281 2.67 10.27 -1.87
CA THR A 281 3.01 11.19 -2.96
C THR A 281 2.11 10.98 -4.19
N LEU A 282 1.85 9.71 -4.56
CA LEU A 282 1.02 9.40 -5.73
C LEU A 282 -0.43 9.89 -5.58
N VAL A 283 -0.99 9.80 -4.37
CA VAL A 283 -2.35 10.29 -4.08
C VAL A 283 -2.47 11.81 -4.21
N LEU A 284 -1.36 12.54 -4.04
CA LEU A 284 -1.32 14.00 -4.13
C LEU A 284 -0.91 14.54 -5.51
N LYS A 285 -0.57 13.66 -6.46
CA LYS A 285 -0.23 14.07 -7.82
C LYS A 285 -1.45 14.48 -8.61
N SER A 286 -1.30 15.56 -9.40
CA SER A 286 -2.33 16.00 -10.34
C SER A 286 -2.55 14.98 -11.46
N ARG A 287 -3.72 15.03 -12.09
CA ARG A 287 -4.06 14.14 -13.21
C ARG A 287 -3.10 14.30 -14.40
N THR A 288 -2.67 15.50 -14.71
CA THR A 288 -1.68 15.76 -15.77
C THR A 288 -0.36 15.08 -15.55
N GLU A 289 0.12 15.03 -14.29
CA GLU A 289 1.34 14.31 -13.93
C GLU A 289 1.18 12.79 -14.03
N LEU A 290 0.00 12.26 -13.68
CA LEU A 290 -0.30 10.83 -13.75
C LEU A 290 -0.51 10.35 -15.20
N GLU A 291 -1.22 11.12 -16.03
CA GLU A 291 -1.46 10.80 -17.44
C GLU A 291 -0.16 10.81 -18.27
N GLY A 292 0.78 11.70 -17.94
CA GLY A 292 2.09 11.78 -18.60
C GLY A 292 2.99 10.56 -18.37
N GLU A 293 2.79 9.82 -17.27
CA GLU A 293 3.61 8.66 -16.92
C GLU A 293 3.00 7.30 -17.33
N GLY A 294 1.71 7.25 -17.58
CA GLY A 294 0.96 6.02 -17.85
C GLY A 294 0.77 5.13 -16.61
N MET A 295 -0.42 4.59 -16.43
CA MET A 295 -0.81 3.82 -15.23
C MET A 295 0.09 2.59 -15.00
N GLY A 296 0.50 1.89 -16.06
CA GLY A 296 1.38 0.71 -15.97
C GLY A 296 2.78 1.05 -15.44
N ASP A 297 3.34 2.21 -15.82
CA ASP A 297 4.65 2.65 -15.33
C ASP A 297 4.57 3.07 -13.86
N ILE A 298 3.51 3.74 -13.45
CA ILE A 298 3.24 4.11 -12.06
C ILE A 298 3.14 2.86 -11.18
N MET A 299 2.38 1.85 -11.60
CA MET A 299 2.26 0.58 -10.88
C MET A 299 3.61 -0.16 -10.79
N THR A 300 4.40 -0.12 -11.86
CA THR A 300 5.75 -0.70 -11.86
C THR A 300 6.66 0.02 -10.86
N LYS A 301 6.63 1.36 -10.81
CA LYS A 301 7.37 2.16 -9.83
C LYS A 301 6.93 1.88 -8.40
N ALA A 302 5.62 1.81 -8.17
CA ALA A 302 5.04 1.63 -6.84
C ALA A 302 5.31 0.24 -6.23
N ILE A 303 5.41 -0.79 -7.05
CA ILE A 303 5.55 -2.18 -6.60
C ILE A 303 6.95 -2.70 -6.88
N LEU A 304 7.32 -2.83 -8.16
CA LEU A 304 8.56 -3.53 -8.56
C LEU A 304 9.82 -2.71 -8.29
N ASP A 305 9.84 -1.43 -8.61
CA ASP A 305 11.04 -0.60 -8.42
C ASP A 305 11.33 -0.38 -6.93
N VAL A 306 10.31 -0.26 -6.08
CA VAL A 306 10.51 -0.19 -4.61
C VAL A 306 11.04 -1.50 -4.06
N ASP A 307 10.52 -2.65 -4.52
CA ASP A 307 11.00 -3.97 -4.12
C ASP A 307 12.47 -4.18 -4.56
N ASP A 308 12.82 -3.77 -5.77
CA ASP A 308 14.20 -3.82 -6.27
C ASP A 308 15.15 -2.94 -5.46
N CYS A 309 14.72 -1.76 -5.01
CA CYS A 309 15.50 -0.88 -4.15
C CYS A 309 15.75 -1.51 -2.77
N ALA A 310 14.70 -2.03 -2.12
CA ALA A 310 14.80 -2.68 -0.82
C ALA A 310 15.67 -3.95 -0.89
N GLU A 311 15.50 -4.75 -1.95
CA GLU A 311 16.30 -5.95 -2.19
C GLU A 311 17.77 -5.62 -2.47
N GLY A 312 18.06 -4.54 -3.21
CA GLY A 312 19.41 -4.05 -3.43
C GLY A 312 20.09 -3.61 -2.14
N MET A 313 19.40 -2.88 -1.26
CA MET A 313 19.91 -2.51 0.07
C MET A 313 20.15 -3.75 0.94
N ARG A 314 19.24 -4.72 0.90
CA ARG A 314 19.40 -6.00 1.58
C ARG A 314 20.63 -6.76 1.12
N LYS A 315 20.82 -6.89 -0.20
CA LYS A 315 21.97 -7.58 -0.77
C LYS A 315 23.27 -6.85 -0.46
N PHE A 316 23.29 -5.52 -0.56
CA PHE A 316 24.44 -4.73 -0.16
C PHE A 316 24.83 -5.00 1.29
N THR A 317 23.88 -4.90 2.23
CA THR A 317 24.11 -5.16 3.66
C THR A 317 24.59 -6.59 3.92
N THR A 318 24.01 -7.59 3.21
CA THR A 318 24.43 -8.98 3.34
C THR A 318 25.86 -9.20 2.85
N GLU A 319 26.18 -8.69 1.67
CA GLU A 319 27.43 -8.98 0.99
C GLU A 319 28.63 -8.22 1.55
N VAL A 320 28.42 -7.04 2.15
CA VAL A 320 29.50 -6.36 2.91
C VAL A 320 30.08 -7.31 3.95
N PHE A 321 29.24 -8.10 4.63
CA PHE A 321 29.72 -9.08 5.61
C PHE A 321 30.09 -10.42 4.97
N ASP A 322 29.21 -11.03 4.16
CA ASP A 322 29.39 -12.39 3.66
C ASP A 322 30.49 -12.53 2.63
N THR A 323 30.79 -11.45 1.93
CA THR A 323 31.85 -11.38 0.94
C THR A 323 33.01 -10.51 1.44
N GLY A 324 32.74 -9.25 1.84
CA GLY A 324 33.79 -8.31 2.22
C GLY A 324 34.56 -8.74 3.46
N VAL A 325 33.88 -8.89 4.59
CA VAL A 325 34.52 -9.29 5.87
C VAL A 325 35.12 -10.70 5.77
N ALA A 326 34.41 -11.64 5.11
CA ALA A 326 34.94 -12.99 4.95
C ALA A 326 36.19 -13.05 4.06
N LEU A 327 36.23 -12.31 2.95
CA LEU A 327 37.44 -12.22 2.11
C LEU A 327 38.61 -11.62 2.87
N ALA A 328 38.38 -10.53 3.62
CA ALA A 328 39.43 -9.92 4.45
C ALA A 328 39.93 -10.89 5.53
N ALA A 329 39.04 -11.64 6.16
CA ALA A 329 39.38 -12.61 7.18
C ALA A 329 40.21 -13.79 6.61
N TYR A 330 39.79 -14.40 5.50
CA TYR A 330 40.54 -15.46 4.84
C TYR A 330 41.87 -14.96 4.30
N ALA A 331 41.91 -13.77 3.66
CA ALA A 331 43.15 -13.16 3.17
C ALA A 331 44.12 -12.89 4.34
N GLY A 332 43.63 -12.31 5.43
CA GLY A 332 44.44 -12.09 6.65
C GLY A 332 45.03 -13.37 7.20
N MET A 333 44.23 -14.44 7.26
CA MET A 333 44.73 -15.74 7.73
C MET A 333 45.79 -16.32 6.81
N LEU A 334 45.65 -16.25 5.49
CA LEU A 334 46.66 -16.69 4.52
C LEU A 334 47.98 -15.91 4.70
N LEU A 335 47.90 -14.58 4.87
CA LEU A 335 49.08 -13.73 5.09
C LEU A 335 49.83 -14.06 6.39
N VAL A 336 49.12 -14.43 7.45
CA VAL A 336 49.70 -14.84 8.73
C VAL A 336 50.49 -16.15 8.56
N TYR A 337 49.99 -17.10 7.79
CA TYR A 337 50.66 -18.37 7.52
C TYR A 337 51.89 -18.23 6.63
N ASP A 338 51.76 -17.56 5.46
CA ASP A 338 52.88 -17.31 4.57
C ASP A 338 52.57 -16.15 3.60
N VAL A 339 53.25 -15.02 3.77
CA VAL A 339 53.03 -13.81 2.94
C VAL A 339 53.36 -14.05 1.48
N ARG A 340 54.47 -14.77 1.16
CA ARG A 340 54.90 -14.96 -0.23
C ARG A 340 53.92 -15.84 -1.00
N LEU A 341 53.57 -16.98 -0.40
CA LEU A 341 52.64 -17.90 -1.06
C LEU A 341 51.20 -17.32 -1.14
N ALA A 342 50.78 -16.59 -0.09
CA ALA A 342 49.49 -15.89 -0.11
C ALA A 342 49.41 -14.88 -1.27
N LEU A 343 50.45 -14.04 -1.46
CA LEU A 343 50.48 -13.07 -2.56
C LEU A 343 50.45 -13.75 -3.93
N ILE A 344 51.21 -14.82 -4.14
CA ILE A 344 51.19 -15.57 -5.42
C ILE A 344 49.80 -16.16 -5.69
N ALA A 345 49.20 -16.82 -4.71
CA ALA A 345 47.91 -17.46 -4.86
C ALA A 345 46.77 -16.43 -5.05
N MET A 346 46.84 -15.29 -4.37
CA MET A 346 45.83 -14.23 -4.44
C MET A 346 45.84 -13.39 -5.71
N ILE A 347 46.78 -13.62 -6.65
CA ILE A 347 46.76 -12.96 -7.99
C ILE A 347 45.54 -13.41 -8.81
N PHE A 348 45.14 -14.66 -8.71
CA PHE A 348 44.11 -15.24 -9.59
C PHE A 348 42.68 -14.74 -9.34
N PRO A 349 42.21 -14.54 -8.11
CA PRO A 349 40.89 -13.98 -7.83
C PRO A 349 40.63 -12.61 -8.47
N PRO A 350 41.51 -11.60 -8.40
CA PRO A 350 41.38 -10.35 -9.13
C PRO A 350 41.37 -10.53 -10.67
N ILE A 351 42.18 -11.42 -11.21
CA ILE A 351 42.18 -11.71 -12.65
C ILE A 351 40.81 -12.26 -13.07
N SER A 352 40.26 -13.19 -12.31
CA SER A 352 38.91 -13.73 -12.57
C SER A 352 37.86 -12.64 -12.59
N TYR A 353 37.99 -11.64 -11.72
CA TYR A 353 37.09 -10.49 -11.66
C TYR A 353 37.20 -9.59 -12.91
N ILE A 354 38.42 -9.30 -13.37
CA ILE A 354 38.65 -8.47 -14.58
C ILE A 354 38.07 -9.15 -15.84
N ILE A 355 38.25 -10.45 -15.98
CA ILE A 355 37.68 -11.22 -17.09
C ILE A 355 36.14 -11.17 -17.03
N ALA A 356 35.59 -11.28 -15.83
CA ALA A 356 34.18 -11.18 -15.56
C ALA A 356 33.58 -9.85 -15.97
N GLU A 357 34.24 -8.76 -15.63
CA GLU A 357 33.73 -7.43 -15.95
C GLU A 357 33.65 -7.23 -17.47
N LYS A 358 34.58 -7.78 -18.24
CA LYS A 358 34.52 -7.81 -19.71
C LYS A 358 33.34 -8.64 -20.23
N MET A 359 33.08 -9.80 -19.64
CA MET A 359 31.94 -10.65 -20.02
C MET A 359 30.57 -10.07 -19.63
N LYS A 360 30.50 -9.22 -18.62
CA LYS A 360 29.29 -8.54 -18.18
C LYS A 360 28.60 -7.77 -19.33
N VAL A 361 29.35 -7.17 -20.24
CA VAL A 361 28.77 -6.47 -21.39
C VAL A 361 27.96 -7.42 -22.28
N ILE A 362 28.46 -8.65 -22.49
CA ILE A 362 27.75 -9.67 -23.27
C ILE A 362 26.50 -10.11 -22.58
N VAL A 363 26.57 -10.37 -21.24
CA VAL A 363 25.42 -10.77 -20.40
C VAL A 363 24.37 -9.67 -20.37
N GLN A 364 24.77 -8.41 -20.30
CA GLN A 364 23.85 -7.28 -20.33
C GLN A 364 23.14 -7.15 -21.67
N LYS A 365 23.88 -7.31 -22.78
CA LYS A 365 23.31 -7.25 -24.13
C LYS A 365 22.31 -8.36 -24.38
N THR A 366 22.66 -9.60 -24.06
CA THR A 366 21.75 -10.76 -24.21
C THR A 366 20.57 -10.69 -23.26
N GLY A 367 20.77 -10.24 -22.03
CA GLY A 367 19.70 -10.03 -21.06
C GLY A 367 18.73 -8.90 -21.45
N SER A 368 19.22 -7.84 -22.09
CA SER A 368 18.39 -6.75 -22.63
C SER A 368 17.52 -7.25 -23.78
N GLU A 369 18.09 -8.04 -24.71
CA GLU A 369 17.33 -8.63 -25.83
C GLU A 369 16.27 -9.59 -25.32
N TYR A 370 16.60 -10.47 -24.36
CA TYR A 370 15.63 -11.33 -23.71
C TYR A 370 14.45 -10.56 -23.08
N LYS A 371 14.73 -9.45 -22.37
CA LYS A 371 13.67 -8.60 -21.79
C LYS A 371 12.80 -7.95 -22.86
N LYS A 372 13.38 -7.52 -23.97
CA LYS A 372 12.64 -6.95 -25.09
C LYS A 372 11.68 -7.98 -25.69
N GLN A 373 12.14 -9.19 -25.98
CA GLN A 373 11.32 -10.28 -26.51
C GLN A 373 10.23 -10.72 -25.51
N SER A 374 10.55 -10.74 -24.21
CA SER A 374 9.58 -10.98 -23.15
C SER A 374 8.45 -9.94 -23.13
N GLY A 375 8.78 -8.66 -23.38
CA GLY A 375 7.79 -7.59 -23.49
C GLY A 375 6.88 -7.76 -24.70
N ILE A 376 7.43 -8.11 -25.87
CA ILE A 376 6.66 -8.38 -27.09
C ILE A 376 5.69 -9.55 -26.87
N LEU A 377 6.18 -10.65 -26.31
CA LEU A 377 5.35 -11.84 -26.00
C LEU A 377 4.25 -11.50 -25.00
N SER A 378 4.56 -10.73 -23.95
CA SER A 378 3.58 -10.32 -22.95
C SER A 378 2.46 -9.46 -23.56
N ASN A 379 2.81 -8.52 -24.44
CA ASN A 379 1.83 -7.70 -25.15
C ASN A 379 0.96 -8.54 -26.09
N ALA A 380 1.54 -9.49 -26.81
CA ALA A 380 0.80 -10.41 -27.68
C ALA A 380 -0.14 -11.31 -26.88
N THR A 381 0.27 -11.76 -25.68
CA THR A 381 -0.57 -12.54 -24.76
C THR A 381 -1.73 -11.72 -24.24
N LEU A 382 -1.48 -10.47 -23.83
CA LEU A 382 -2.51 -9.57 -23.34
C LEU A 382 -3.54 -9.24 -24.43
N ASP A 383 -3.08 -8.91 -25.63
CA ASP A 383 -3.96 -8.67 -26.80
C ASP A 383 -4.89 -9.85 -27.05
N ARG A 384 -4.35 -11.08 -27.04
CA ARG A 384 -5.16 -12.30 -27.22
C ARG A 384 -6.17 -12.52 -26.12
N ALA A 385 -5.78 -12.31 -24.87
CA ALA A 385 -6.68 -12.47 -23.73
C ALA A 385 -7.83 -11.45 -23.77
N THR A 386 -7.50 -10.20 -24.07
CA THR A 386 -8.47 -9.09 -24.10
C THR A 386 -9.44 -9.23 -25.28
N ASN A 387 -8.93 -9.59 -26.47
CA ASN A 387 -9.69 -9.66 -27.71
C ASN A 387 -10.11 -11.08 -28.12
N ALA A 388 -10.11 -12.03 -27.18
CA ALA A 388 -10.38 -13.45 -27.45
C ALA A 388 -11.73 -13.67 -28.17
N ILE A 389 -12.78 -12.97 -27.77
CA ILE A 389 -14.11 -13.07 -28.37
C ILE A 389 -14.08 -12.57 -29.81
N THR A 390 -13.40 -11.45 -30.07
CA THR A 390 -13.27 -10.86 -31.41
C THR A 390 -12.59 -11.83 -32.37
N TYR A 391 -11.50 -12.48 -31.94
CA TYR A 391 -10.81 -13.47 -32.77
C TYR A 391 -11.72 -14.67 -33.12
N ARG A 392 -12.53 -15.15 -32.18
CA ARG A 392 -13.49 -16.25 -32.42
C ARG A 392 -14.60 -15.84 -33.38
N VAL A 393 -15.18 -14.65 -33.20
CA VAL A 393 -16.27 -14.17 -34.07
C VAL A 393 -15.83 -14.04 -35.52
N TYR A 394 -14.57 -13.63 -35.76
CA TYR A 394 -14.03 -13.46 -37.11
C TYR A 394 -13.25 -14.67 -37.64
N GLY A 395 -13.15 -15.78 -36.89
CA GLY A 395 -12.46 -17.02 -37.33
C GLY A 395 -10.96 -16.81 -37.60
N ARG A 396 -10.28 -15.93 -36.84
CA ARG A 396 -8.87 -15.60 -37.02
C ARG A 396 -7.92 -16.22 -35.98
N GLU A 397 -8.36 -17.25 -35.29
CA GLU A 397 -7.57 -17.91 -34.25
C GLU A 397 -6.30 -18.56 -34.81
N ALA A 398 -6.40 -19.21 -35.98
CA ALA A 398 -5.25 -19.90 -36.58
C ALA A 398 -4.15 -18.95 -37.03
N ASP A 399 -4.50 -17.88 -37.74
CA ASP A 399 -3.52 -16.89 -38.22
C ASP A 399 -2.76 -16.25 -37.04
N ARG A 400 -3.49 -15.93 -35.98
CA ARG A 400 -2.90 -15.32 -34.77
C ARG A 400 -2.10 -16.32 -33.94
N LYS A 401 -2.45 -17.61 -34.00
CA LYS A 401 -1.67 -18.67 -33.35
C LYS A 401 -0.26 -18.74 -33.97
N ASN A 402 -0.13 -18.73 -35.29
CA ASN A 402 1.15 -18.78 -35.96
C ASN A 402 2.02 -17.56 -35.60
N ALA A 403 1.48 -16.35 -35.63
CA ALA A 403 2.19 -15.14 -35.22
C ALA A 403 2.62 -15.17 -33.73
N TYR A 404 1.86 -15.84 -32.86
CA TYR A 404 2.25 -16.01 -31.44
C TYR A 404 3.39 -17.04 -31.29
N GLU A 405 3.36 -18.13 -32.06
CA GLU A 405 4.41 -19.15 -32.07
C GLU A 405 5.75 -18.55 -32.55
N ASP A 406 5.73 -17.65 -33.54
CA ASP A 406 6.93 -16.92 -33.99
C ASP A 406 7.50 -16.05 -32.85
N ASN A 407 6.67 -15.29 -32.15
CA ASN A 407 7.10 -14.51 -31.00
C ASN A 407 7.64 -15.40 -29.86
N LEU A 408 7.04 -16.55 -29.64
CA LEU A 408 7.47 -17.53 -28.63
C LEU A 408 8.84 -18.12 -29.00
N ALA A 409 9.06 -18.46 -30.27
CA ALA A 409 10.34 -18.97 -30.77
C ALA A 409 11.49 -17.96 -30.62
N GLU A 410 11.24 -16.67 -30.92
CA GLU A 410 12.23 -15.60 -30.73
C GLU A 410 12.50 -15.33 -29.23
N TYR A 411 11.46 -15.38 -28.38
CA TYR A 411 11.62 -15.32 -26.93
C TYR A 411 12.46 -16.49 -26.39
N GLU A 412 12.15 -17.72 -26.80
CA GLU A 412 12.88 -18.92 -26.37
C GLU A 412 14.36 -18.85 -26.77
N LYS A 413 14.65 -18.48 -28.02
CA LYS A 413 16.01 -18.30 -28.53
C LYS A 413 16.78 -17.26 -27.72
N SER A 414 16.17 -16.10 -27.45
CA SER A 414 16.81 -15.03 -26.68
C SER A 414 17.01 -15.45 -25.21
N ALA A 415 16.07 -16.22 -24.63
CA ALA A 415 16.16 -16.76 -23.29
C ALA A 415 17.31 -17.78 -23.14
N ILE A 416 17.46 -18.68 -24.10
CA ILE A 416 18.54 -19.66 -24.15
C ILE A 416 19.90 -18.95 -24.18
N TYR A 417 20.10 -17.98 -25.08
CA TYR A 417 21.37 -17.24 -25.18
C TYR A 417 21.67 -16.45 -23.88
N ALA A 418 20.68 -15.77 -23.32
CA ALA A 418 20.84 -15.03 -22.06
C ALA A 418 21.20 -15.97 -20.90
N ASN A 419 20.57 -17.15 -20.83
CA ASN A 419 20.82 -18.14 -19.78
C ASN A 419 22.19 -18.81 -19.92
N ILE A 420 22.64 -19.15 -21.14
CA ILE A 420 23.98 -19.73 -21.39
C ILE A 420 25.05 -18.76 -20.88
N TRP A 421 25.03 -17.50 -21.31
CA TRP A 421 26.02 -16.53 -20.89
C TRP A 421 26.00 -16.22 -19.41
N ASN A 422 24.80 -16.06 -18.83
CA ASN A 422 24.65 -15.80 -17.40
C ASN A 422 25.12 -16.99 -16.53
N SER A 423 24.83 -18.22 -16.97
CA SER A 423 25.21 -19.44 -16.25
C SER A 423 26.69 -19.77 -16.39
N SER A 424 27.32 -19.42 -17.50
CA SER A 424 28.73 -19.67 -17.78
C SER A 424 29.70 -18.82 -16.94
N LEU A 425 29.24 -17.68 -16.40
CA LEU A 425 30.06 -16.80 -15.60
C LEU A 425 30.60 -17.47 -14.33
N THR A 426 29.74 -18.16 -13.59
CA THR A 426 30.12 -18.75 -12.29
C THR A 426 31.18 -19.86 -12.41
N PRO A 427 31.06 -20.85 -13.31
CA PRO A 427 32.10 -21.84 -13.54
C PRO A 427 33.43 -21.23 -13.98
N LEU A 428 33.40 -20.27 -14.91
CA LEU A 428 34.61 -19.61 -15.42
C LEU A 428 35.37 -18.89 -14.29
N TYR A 429 34.66 -18.13 -13.45
CA TYR A 429 35.26 -17.49 -12.28
C TYR A 429 35.93 -18.49 -11.34
N ARG A 430 35.22 -19.58 -11.07
CA ARG A 430 35.71 -20.61 -10.15
C ARG A 430 36.98 -21.27 -10.67
N ILE A 431 37.01 -21.63 -11.97
CA ILE A 431 38.21 -22.25 -12.59
C ILE A 431 39.38 -21.32 -12.48
N ILE A 432 39.27 -20.07 -12.93
CA ILE A 432 40.38 -19.11 -12.92
C ILE A 432 40.83 -18.83 -11.47
N SER A 433 39.90 -18.57 -10.56
CA SER A 433 40.26 -18.28 -9.18
C SER A 433 40.92 -19.45 -8.47
N MET A 434 40.62 -20.70 -8.87
CA MET A 434 41.23 -21.90 -8.29
C MET A 434 42.59 -22.25 -8.88
N MET A 435 43.06 -21.61 -9.94
CA MET A 435 44.38 -21.82 -10.50
C MET A 435 45.49 -21.63 -9.44
N GLY A 436 45.25 -20.78 -8.42
CA GLY A 436 46.17 -20.59 -7.29
C GLY A 436 46.46 -21.87 -6.47
N ILE A 437 45.58 -22.87 -6.54
CA ILE A 437 45.78 -24.17 -5.85
C ILE A 437 47.00 -24.88 -6.37
N LEU A 438 47.30 -24.81 -7.67
CA LEU A 438 48.46 -25.44 -8.27
C LEU A 438 49.74 -24.91 -7.63
N PHE A 439 49.82 -23.61 -7.39
CA PHE A 439 50.97 -22.98 -6.73
C PHE A 439 51.05 -23.37 -5.24
N ILE A 440 49.88 -23.47 -4.57
CA ILE A 440 49.83 -23.90 -3.16
C ILE A 440 50.30 -25.34 -3.03
N LEU A 441 49.86 -26.24 -3.90
CA LEU A 441 50.30 -27.62 -3.90
C LEU A 441 51.82 -27.71 -4.17
N TYR A 442 52.36 -26.99 -5.15
CA TYR A 442 53.78 -27.04 -5.50
C TYR A 442 54.68 -26.44 -4.38
N PHE A 443 54.43 -25.20 -3.98
CA PHE A 443 55.30 -24.52 -3.00
C PHE A 443 54.97 -24.95 -1.58
N GLY A 444 53.72 -25.23 -1.25
CA GLY A 444 53.29 -25.68 0.06
C GLY A 444 53.83 -27.08 0.41
N SER A 445 53.86 -28.00 -0.57
CA SER A 445 54.50 -29.31 -0.38
C SER A 445 55.99 -29.19 -0.09
N ARG A 446 56.70 -28.28 -0.81
CA ARG A 446 58.14 -28.00 -0.55
C ARG A 446 58.35 -27.43 0.86
N ASN A 447 57.43 -26.57 1.35
CA ASN A 447 57.51 -26.08 2.72
C ASN A 447 57.31 -27.19 3.77
N VAL A 448 56.43 -28.17 3.50
CA VAL A 448 56.21 -29.34 4.37
C VAL A 448 57.42 -30.29 4.36
N LEU A 449 58.04 -30.48 3.17
CA LEU A 449 59.24 -31.33 3.03
C LEU A 449 60.54 -30.64 3.50
N GLY A 450 60.47 -29.41 4.03
CA GLY A 450 61.62 -28.66 4.50
C GLY A 450 62.54 -28.11 3.40
N THR A 451 62.17 -28.22 2.14
CA THR A 451 62.95 -27.73 0.97
C THR A 451 62.44 -26.38 0.44
N GLY A 452 61.40 -25.80 1.12
CA GLY A 452 60.85 -24.50 0.78
C GLY A 452 61.47 -23.36 1.58
N TRP A 453 60.84 -22.16 1.47
CA TRP A 453 61.32 -20.95 2.18
C TRP A 453 60.78 -20.82 3.61
N ARG A 454 59.86 -21.69 4.04
CA ARG A 454 59.28 -21.75 5.38
C ARG A 454 59.02 -23.23 5.74
N THR A 455 59.31 -23.63 6.95
CA THR A 455 58.97 -24.98 7.44
C THR A 455 57.51 -25.00 7.89
N TRP A 456 56.75 -25.94 7.34
CA TRP A 456 55.34 -26.16 7.69
C TRP A 456 55.14 -27.57 8.25
N ASP A 457 54.18 -27.65 9.17
CA ASP A 457 53.54 -28.92 9.51
C ASP A 457 52.38 -29.18 8.53
N ILE A 458 51.84 -30.39 8.54
CA ILE A 458 50.70 -30.75 7.67
C ILE A 458 49.45 -30.00 8.10
N ALA A 459 49.33 -29.64 9.38
CA ALA A 459 48.23 -28.82 9.87
C ALA A 459 48.24 -27.44 9.21
N ALA A 460 49.36 -26.76 9.10
CA ALA A 460 49.52 -25.48 8.44
C ALA A 460 49.18 -25.56 6.95
N PHE A 461 49.67 -26.59 6.26
CA PHE A 461 49.42 -26.84 4.85
C PHE A 461 47.91 -27.03 4.57
N THR A 462 47.29 -27.89 5.35
CA THR A 462 45.83 -28.18 5.21
C THR A 462 44.99 -26.94 5.50
N THR A 463 45.31 -26.20 6.56
CA THR A 463 44.63 -24.94 6.90
C THR A 463 44.76 -23.90 5.77
N PHE A 464 45.99 -23.72 5.24
CA PHE A 464 46.23 -22.75 4.17
C PHE A 464 45.45 -23.10 2.90
N LEU A 465 45.49 -24.37 2.48
CA LEU A 465 44.74 -24.87 1.31
C LEU A 465 43.22 -24.69 1.48
N ALA A 466 42.70 -25.08 2.63
CA ALA A 466 41.26 -24.95 2.92
C ALA A 466 40.82 -23.47 2.95
N CYS A 467 41.62 -22.58 3.58
CA CYS A 467 41.36 -21.14 3.57
C CYS A 467 41.33 -20.55 2.15
N PHE A 468 42.31 -20.95 1.30
CA PHE A 468 42.34 -20.46 -0.09
C PHE A 468 41.15 -20.95 -0.91
N ILE A 469 40.71 -22.20 -0.77
CA ILE A 469 39.50 -22.74 -1.45
C ILE A 469 38.28 -21.92 -1.03
N LYS A 470 38.10 -21.60 0.24
CA LYS A 470 36.99 -20.77 0.74
C LYS A 470 37.08 -19.33 0.23
N LEU A 471 38.29 -18.73 0.20
CA LEU A 471 38.54 -17.41 -0.37
C LEU A 471 38.14 -17.35 -1.86
N SER A 472 38.59 -18.33 -2.65
CA SER A 472 38.28 -18.43 -4.08
C SER A 472 36.77 -18.58 -4.32
N ASP A 473 36.07 -19.43 -3.56
CA ASP A 473 34.61 -19.58 -3.68
C ASP A 473 33.86 -18.29 -3.29
N LYS A 474 34.30 -17.58 -2.25
CA LYS A 474 33.71 -16.29 -1.86
C LYS A 474 33.97 -15.20 -2.91
N SER A 475 35.18 -15.11 -3.47
CA SER A 475 35.54 -14.17 -4.51
C SER A 475 34.65 -14.34 -5.77
N SER A 476 34.37 -15.59 -6.17
CA SER A 476 33.52 -15.86 -7.34
C SER A 476 32.06 -15.38 -7.17
N LYS A 477 31.59 -15.21 -5.93
CA LYS A 477 30.24 -14.72 -5.61
C LYS A 477 30.13 -13.20 -5.56
N ALA A 478 31.26 -12.49 -5.41
CA ALA A 478 31.29 -11.03 -5.29
C ALA A 478 30.68 -10.32 -6.50
N ALA A 479 30.84 -10.87 -7.72
CA ALA A 479 30.30 -10.31 -8.94
C ALA A 479 28.76 -10.19 -8.96
N LYS A 480 28.04 -11.08 -8.26
CA LYS A 480 26.58 -11.05 -8.18
C LYS A 480 26.05 -9.84 -7.39
N LEU A 481 26.84 -9.29 -6.46
CA LEU A 481 26.49 -8.10 -5.70
C LEU A 481 26.29 -6.89 -6.63
N PHE A 482 27.23 -6.67 -7.55
CA PHE A 482 27.22 -5.50 -8.43
C PHE A 482 25.95 -5.43 -9.29
N ASN A 483 25.49 -6.58 -9.80
CA ASN A 483 24.25 -6.64 -10.60
C ASN A 483 23.02 -6.23 -9.78
N ALA A 484 22.93 -6.67 -8.53
CA ALA A 484 21.81 -6.34 -7.66
C ALA A 484 21.82 -4.87 -7.22
N VAL A 485 23.00 -4.33 -6.89
CA VAL A 485 23.15 -2.91 -6.54
C VAL A 485 22.87 -2.02 -7.74
N HIS A 486 23.37 -2.40 -8.92
CA HIS A 486 23.10 -1.64 -10.15
C HIS A 486 21.61 -1.61 -10.51
N LYS A 487 20.92 -2.76 -10.42
CA LYS A 487 19.47 -2.83 -10.62
C LYS A 487 18.73 -1.89 -9.66
N ALA A 488 19.09 -1.93 -8.38
CA ALA A 488 18.50 -1.05 -7.37
C ALA A 488 18.80 0.45 -7.65
N GLN A 489 19.98 0.80 -8.17
CA GLN A 489 20.30 2.17 -8.56
C GLN A 489 19.44 2.66 -9.72
N VAL A 490 19.16 1.82 -10.70
CA VAL A 490 18.26 2.16 -11.82
C VAL A 490 16.85 2.40 -11.30
N SER A 491 16.30 1.47 -10.51
CA SER A 491 14.99 1.61 -9.91
C SER A 491 14.91 2.83 -8.99
N TRP A 492 15.96 3.12 -8.21
CA TRP A 492 16.03 4.31 -7.37
C TRP A 492 15.94 5.61 -8.17
N LYS A 493 16.64 5.71 -9.31
CA LYS A 493 16.56 6.90 -10.18
C LYS A 493 15.13 7.16 -10.67
N ARG A 494 14.35 6.11 -10.90
CA ARG A 494 12.95 6.22 -11.35
C ARG A 494 12.02 6.65 -10.23
N ILE A 495 12.20 6.14 -8.99
CA ILE A 495 11.30 6.45 -7.87
C ILE A 495 11.71 7.69 -7.08
N LYS A 496 12.98 8.11 -7.12
CA LYS A 496 13.50 9.25 -6.34
C LYS A 496 12.69 10.54 -6.50
N PRO A 497 12.24 10.96 -7.71
CA PRO A 497 11.39 12.15 -7.87
C PRO A 497 10.07 12.07 -7.13
N LEU A 498 9.57 10.84 -6.93
CA LEU A 498 8.31 10.54 -6.23
C LEU A 498 8.47 10.44 -4.71
N MET A 499 9.69 10.54 -4.18
CA MET A 499 9.96 10.46 -2.73
C MET A 499 9.94 11.81 -2.03
N VAL A 500 9.71 12.91 -2.75
CA VAL A 500 9.65 14.27 -2.19
C VAL A 500 8.22 14.74 -2.16
N ILE A 501 7.65 14.90 -0.96
CA ILE A 501 6.34 15.53 -0.79
C ILE A 501 6.57 17.04 -0.82
N GLN A 502 6.07 17.71 -1.84
CA GLN A 502 6.03 19.18 -1.88
C GLN A 502 4.84 19.63 -1.01
N ALA A 503 5.11 20.06 0.21
CA ALA A 503 4.11 20.77 1.00
C ALA A 503 3.96 22.17 0.40
N LYS A 504 2.76 22.51 -0.07
CA LYS A 504 2.38 23.90 -0.35
C LYS A 504 1.94 24.51 0.97
N ASP A 505 2.73 25.41 1.52
CA ASP A 505 2.38 26.20 2.71
C ASP A 505 1.69 27.49 2.24
N THR A 506 0.38 27.57 2.35
CA THR A 506 -0.37 28.83 2.24
C THR A 506 -1.53 28.80 3.22
N ASP A 507 -1.67 29.87 4.00
CA ASP A 507 -2.76 30.08 4.94
C ASP A 507 -3.99 30.68 4.23
N CYS A 508 -4.80 29.87 3.56
CA CYS A 508 -6.17 30.25 3.21
C CYS A 508 -7.08 29.84 4.36
N LYS A 509 -7.55 30.78 5.16
CA LYS A 509 -8.46 30.50 6.27
C LYS A 509 -9.79 29.96 5.74
N ASN A 510 -10.22 28.80 6.20
CA ASN A 510 -11.53 28.21 5.91
C ASN A 510 -12.65 29.15 6.32
N GLN A 511 -13.33 29.75 5.35
CA GLN A 511 -14.55 30.54 5.55
C GLN A 511 -15.72 29.77 4.94
N THR A 512 -16.84 29.71 5.67
CA THR A 512 -17.99 28.84 5.38
C THR A 512 -18.91 29.33 4.25
N SER A 513 -18.80 30.59 3.80
CA SER A 513 -19.49 31.09 2.61
C SER A 513 -18.70 32.26 2.02
N GLY A 514 -18.52 32.26 0.72
CA GLY A 514 -17.74 33.27 0.03
C GLY A 514 -18.07 33.33 -1.46
N ARG A 515 -17.68 34.43 -2.08
CA ARG A 515 -17.84 34.69 -3.50
C ARG A 515 -16.77 33.97 -4.30
N LEU A 516 -17.16 33.35 -5.41
CA LEU A 516 -16.25 32.81 -6.41
C LEU A 516 -16.03 33.84 -7.52
N GLU A 517 -14.78 34.16 -7.79
CA GLU A 517 -14.39 35.10 -8.85
C GLU A 517 -13.44 34.39 -9.82
N VAL A 518 -13.79 34.40 -11.08
CA VAL A 518 -12.95 33.88 -12.17
C VAL A 518 -12.60 35.06 -13.08
N GLN A 519 -11.29 35.25 -13.33
CA GLN A 519 -10.76 36.37 -14.10
C GLN A 519 -9.79 35.89 -15.17
N ASN A 520 -10.09 36.20 -16.43
CA ASN A 520 -9.26 35.92 -17.62
C ASN A 520 -8.78 34.45 -17.68
N LEU A 521 -9.65 33.52 -17.29
CA LEU A 521 -9.31 32.10 -17.25
C LEU A 521 -9.13 31.54 -18.66
N SER A 522 -7.92 31.04 -18.94
CA SER A 522 -7.55 30.43 -20.22
C SER A 522 -6.87 29.10 -20.00
N PHE A 523 -7.08 28.17 -20.93
CA PHE A 523 -6.47 26.85 -20.86
C PHE A 523 -6.09 26.31 -22.25
N THR A 524 -4.85 25.82 -22.32
CA THR A 524 -4.27 25.14 -23.50
C THR A 524 -3.67 23.80 -23.05
N TYR A 525 -3.98 22.72 -23.74
CA TYR A 525 -3.39 21.39 -23.49
C TYR A 525 -1.88 21.39 -23.82
N PRO A 526 -1.09 20.47 -23.24
CA PRO A 526 0.34 20.37 -23.52
C PRO A 526 0.69 20.10 -25.00
N ASP A 527 -0.24 19.55 -25.77
CA ASP A 527 -0.14 19.34 -27.22
C ASP A 527 -0.35 20.62 -28.04
N GLY A 528 -0.59 21.76 -27.39
CA GLY A 528 -0.81 23.06 -28.01
C GLY A 528 -2.27 23.34 -28.41
N LYS A 529 -3.21 22.44 -28.14
CA LYS A 529 -4.63 22.65 -28.43
C LYS A 529 -5.22 23.62 -27.41
N ASN A 530 -5.60 24.83 -27.89
CA ASN A 530 -6.35 25.80 -27.09
C ASN A 530 -7.78 25.32 -26.88
N VAL A 531 -8.31 25.44 -25.67
CA VAL A 531 -9.65 24.96 -25.28
C VAL A 531 -10.62 26.14 -25.06
N TYR A 532 -10.18 27.11 -24.26
CA TYR A 532 -10.93 28.35 -24.01
C TYR A 532 -10.00 29.48 -23.59
N ASN A 533 -10.40 30.70 -23.86
CA ASN A 533 -9.69 31.93 -23.56
C ASN A 533 -10.60 32.92 -22.85
N ASP A 534 -10.01 33.67 -21.91
CA ASP A 534 -10.57 34.86 -21.28
C ASP A 534 -11.98 34.67 -20.68
N ILE A 535 -12.19 33.55 -19.96
CA ILE A 535 -13.45 33.35 -19.24
C ILE A 535 -13.39 34.19 -17.94
N SER A 536 -14.34 35.10 -17.80
CA SER A 536 -14.48 35.95 -16.63
C SER A 536 -15.92 35.97 -16.13
N PHE A 537 -16.14 35.60 -14.86
CA PHE A 537 -17.47 35.68 -14.23
C PHE A 537 -17.33 35.68 -12.70
N THR A 538 -18.44 36.01 -12.06
CA THR A 538 -18.58 36.01 -10.61
C THR A 538 -19.80 35.21 -10.21
N ALA A 539 -19.70 34.47 -9.10
CA ALA A 539 -20.79 33.71 -8.51
C ALA A 539 -20.93 34.00 -7.02
N GLU A 540 -22.16 34.22 -6.59
CA GLU A 540 -22.49 34.44 -5.18
C GLU A 540 -23.07 33.17 -4.54
N PRO A 541 -22.97 32.97 -3.23
CA PRO A 541 -23.59 31.85 -2.52
C PRO A 541 -25.09 31.75 -2.82
N GLY A 542 -25.54 30.52 -3.14
CA GLY A 542 -26.93 30.22 -3.53
C GLY A 542 -27.24 30.30 -5.02
N GLN A 543 -26.30 30.79 -5.85
CA GLN A 543 -26.48 30.83 -7.30
C GLN A 543 -26.19 29.48 -7.96
N ILE A 544 -27.00 29.16 -8.99
CA ILE A 544 -26.81 27.99 -9.86
C ILE A 544 -26.45 28.50 -11.26
N ILE A 545 -25.25 28.13 -11.72
CA ILE A 545 -24.68 28.54 -13.01
C ILE A 545 -24.67 27.34 -13.95
N GLY A 546 -25.25 27.51 -15.14
CA GLY A 546 -25.15 26.50 -16.20
C GLY A 546 -23.98 26.77 -17.13
N VAL A 547 -23.22 25.76 -17.49
CA VAL A 547 -22.19 25.82 -18.53
C VAL A 547 -22.60 24.90 -19.67
N THR A 548 -22.68 25.43 -20.89
CA THR A 548 -23.05 24.66 -22.07
C THR A 548 -22.27 25.11 -23.29
N GLY A 549 -22.43 24.36 -24.39
CA GLY A 549 -21.73 24.59 -25.65
C GLY A 549 -21.69 23.33 -26.49
N PRO A 550 -21.18 23.38 -27.71
CA PRO A 550 -21.03 22.24 -28.61
C PRO A 550 -20.29 21.07 -27.96
N VAL A 551 -20.38 19.88 -28.59
CA VAL A 551 -19.55 18.72 -28.14
C VAL A 551 -18.08 19.07 -28.32
N ALA A 552 -17.27 18.71 -27.35
CA ALA A 552 -15.82 19.02 -27.29
C ALA A 552 -15.46 20.51 -27.11
N SER A 553 -16.39 21.38 -26.69
CA SER A 553 -16.12 22.81 -26.39
C SER A 553 -15.32 23.03 -25.08
N GLY A 554 -14.92 21.98 -24.37
CA GLY A 554 -14.09 22.11 -23.17
C GLY A 554 -14.85 22.18 -21.84
N LYS A 555 -16.16 21.89 -21.78
CA LYS A 555 -16.95 21.92 -20.54
C LYS A 555 -16.35 21.11 -19.40
N SER A 556 -16.11 19.83 -19.63
CA SER A 556 -15.50 18.95 -18.59
C SER A 556 -14.07 19.38 -18.23
N THR A 557 -13.32 19.95 -19.18
CA THR A 557 -11.99 20.54 -18.93
C THR A 557 -12.11 21.74 -18.00
N LEU A 558 -13.11 22.62 -18.21
CA LEU A 558 -13.39 23.73 -17.31
C LEU A 558 -13.67 23.25 -15.88
N GLY A 559 -14.53 22.25 -15.71
CA GLY A 559 -14.80 21.65 -14.40
C GLY A 559 -13.54 21.13 -13.68
N ARG A 560 -12.66 20.48 -14.42
CA ARG A 560 -11.38 19.95 -13.90
C ARG A 560 -10.36 21.05 -13.58
N THR A 561 -10.42 22.19 -14.29
CA THR A 561 -9.55 23.33 -14.03
C THR A 561 -9.80 23.92 -12.64
N PHE A 562 -11.06 23.95 -12.16
CA PHE A 562 -11.39 24.36 -10.79
C PHE A 562 -10.77 23.45 -9.72
N LEU A 563 -10.55 22.17 -10.04
CA LEU A 563 -9.84 21.24 -9.16
C LEU A 563 -8.32 21.47 -9.15
N CYS A 564 -7.80 22.37 -10.00
CA CYS A 564 -6.37 22.55 -10.26
C CYS A 564 -5.66 21.28 -10.75
N GLU A 565 -6.41 20.36 -11.39
CA GLU A 565 -5.86 19.16 -12.02
C GLU A 565 -5.09 19.47 -13.31
N TYR A 566 -5.39 20.63 -13.91
CA TYR A 566 -4.70 21.18 -15.06
C TYR A 566 -4.13 22.56 -14.73
N PRO A 567 -2.91 22.89 -15.19
CA PRO A 567 -2.38 24.25 -15.08
C PRO A 567 -3.22 25.18 -15.97
N TYR A 568 -3.55 26.36 -15.47
CA TYR A 568 -4.36 27.36 -16.17
C TYR A 568 -3.73 28.76 -16.08
N GLU A 569 -4.06 29.61 -17.03
CA GLU A 569 -3.75 31.04 -17.01
C GLU A 569 -4.96 31.83 -16.48
N GLY A 570 -4.72 33.06 -15.97
CA GLY A 570 -5.76 33.82 -15.27
C GLY A 570 -5.85 33.47 -13.80
N SER A 571 -7.01 33.67 -13.17
CA SER A 571 -7.20 33.53 -11.73
C SER A 571 -8.55 32.92 -11.39
N ILE A 572 -8.57 32.01 -10.41
CA ILE A 572 -9.79 31.45 -9.79
C ILE A 572 -9.68 31.69 -8.29
N MET A 573 -10.42 32.67 -7.81
CA MET A 573 -10.40 33.08 -6.39
C MET A 573 -11.69 32.67 -5.70
N TYR A 574 -11.57 32.03 -4.55
CA TYR A 574 -12.68 31.83 -3.64
C TYR A 574 -12.43 32.66 -2.38
N ASN A 575 -13.32 33.62 -2.13
CA ASN A 575 -13.21 34.53 -0.97
C ASN A 575 -11.83 35.23 -0.85
N GLY A 576 -11.29 35.67 -1.98
CA GLY A 576 -9.98 36.34 -2.06
C GLY A 576 -8.76 35.42 -2.02
N CYS A 577 -8.96 34.08 -1.95
CA CYS A 577 -7.88 33.11 -1.99
C CYS A 577 -7.81 32.45 -3.37
N GLU A 578 -6.64 32.52 -4.03
CA GLU A 578 -6.39 31.86 -5.32
C GLU A 578 -6.30 30.34 -5.13
N LEU A 579 -7.15 29.58 -5.80
CA LEU A 579 -7.27 28.11 -5.63
C LEU A 579 -5.98 27.34 -5.94
N ARG A 580 -5.17 27.77 -6.93
CA ARG A 580 -3.90 27.11 -7.28
C ARG A 580 -2.84 27.24 -6.18
N ASN A 581 -2.95 28.28 -5.31
CA ASN A 581 -2.04 28.54 -4.22
C ASN A 581 -2.54 27.94 -2.90
N ALA A 582 -3.81 27.54 -2.82
CA ALA A 582 -4.39 26.90 -1.64
C ALA A 582 -3.73 25.53 -1.40
N ALA A 583 -3.51 25.20 -0.13
CA ALA A 583 -3.07 23.86 0.25
C ALA A 583 -4.14 22.82 -0.14
N ASP A 584 -3.72 21.57 -0.42
CA ASP A 584 -4.64 20.54 -0.91
C ASP A 584 -5.81 20.26 0.05
N ASN A 585 -5.57 20.31 1.37
CA ASN A 585 -6.60 20.16 2.39
C ASN A 585 -7.59 21.34 2.42
N GLU A 586 -7.16 22.54 2.08
CA GLU A 586 -8.01 23.73 2.00
C GLU A 586 -8.86 23.70 0.74
N ARG A 587 -8.24 23.41 -0.40
CA ARG A 587 -8.93 23.27 -1.70
C ARG A 587 -9.97 22.16 -1.65
N THR A 588 -9.65 21.01 -1.07
CA THR A 588 -10.61 19.91 -0.85
C THR A 588 -11.74 20.28 0.11
N GLY A 589 -11.61 21.31 0.93
CA GLY A 589 -12.67 21.89 1.78
C GLY A 589 -13.62 22.81 1.01
N ILE A 590 -13.22 23.35 -0.16
CA ILE A 590 -13.97 24.36 -0.91
C ILE A 590 -14.84 23.73 -2.01
N ILE A 591 -14.30 22.75 -2.77
CA ILE A 591 -14.94 22.24 -3.98
C ILE A 591 -15.45 20.81 -3.78
N SER A 592 -16.71 20.58 -4.15
CA SER A 592 -17.30 19.25 -4.35
C SER A 592 -17.48 19.02 -5.85
N TYR A 593 -17.00 17.88 -6.36
CA TYR A 593 -16.95 17.60 -7.79
C TYR A 593 -17.62 16.27 -8.14
N LEU A 594 -18.49 16.29 -9.14
CA LEU A 594 -19.04 15.13 -9.82
C LEU A 594 -18.52 15.10 -11.26
N GLY A 595 -17.76 14.07 -11.63
CA GLY A 595 -17.27 13.90 -13.00
C GLY A 595 -18.30 13.23 -13.92
N HIS A 596 -18.10 13.36 -15.24
CA HIS A 596 -18.95 12.74 -16.26
C HIS A 596 -18.96 11.20 -16.15
N ASP A 597 -17.79 10.59 -15.94
CA ASP A 597 -17.65 9.15 -15.70
C ASP A 597 -17.52 8.91 -14.20
N PRO A 598 -18.53 8.33 -13.54
CA PRO A 598 -18.52 8.17 -12.10
C PRO A 598 -17.53 7.07 -11.65
N GLU A 599 -16.54 7.45 -10.87
CA GLU A 599 -15.59 6.52 -10.25
C GLU A 599 -16.18 5.99 -8.94
N LEU A 600 -16.48 4.68 -8.89
CA LEU A 600 -16.96 3.99 -7.71
C LEU A 600 -15.89 3.05 -7.16
N PHE A 601 -15.75 3.05 -5.84
CA PHE A 601 -14.86 2.15 -5.13
C PHE A 601 -15.44 0.74 -5.07
N ASN A 602 -14.58 -0.27 -5.04
CA ASN A 602 -14.97 -1.67 -4.80
C ASN A 602 -15.34 -1.86 -3.33
N ASP A 603 -16.51 -1.34 -2.95
CA ASP A 603 -17.03 -1.33 -1.58
C ASP A 603 -18.58 -1.25 -1.61
N SER A 604 -19.24 -1.25 -0.46
CA SER A 604 -20.71 -1.11 -0.40
C SER A 604 -21.21 0.23 -0.94
N ILE A 605 -22.46 0.30 -1.39
CA ILE A 605 -23.13 1.55 -1.80
C ILE A 605 -23.04 2.58 -0.67
N LYS A 606 -23.31 2.17 0.57
CA LYS A 606 -23.20 3.01 1.76
C LYS A 606 -21.80 3.60 1.93
N ASN A 607 -20.75 2.79 1.83
CA ASN A 607 -19.38 3.25 1.96
C ASN A 607 -18.95 4.14 0.78
N ASN A 608 -19.46 3.86 -0.42
CA ASN A 608 -19.26 4.71 -1.57
C ASN A 608 -19.86 6.12 -1.40
N ILE A 609 -20.99 6.26 -0.70
CA ILE A 609 -21.65 7.55 -0.47
C ILE A 609 -21.02 8.26 0.75
N LEU A 610 -20.90 7.56 1.88
CA LEU A 610 -20.52 8.18 3.15
C LEU A 610 -19.01 8.39 3.33
N LEU A 611 -18.15 7.65 2.62
CA LEU A 611 -16.68 7.71 2.74
C LEU A 611 -16.16 7.70 4.19
N GLY A 612 -16.89 7.03 5.08
CA GLY A 612 -16.56 6.93 6.50
C GLY A 612 -17.27 7.94 7.42
N ASP A 613 -18.05 8.88 6.89
CA ASP A 613 -18.90 9.77 7.68
C ASP A 613 -20.03 8.99 8.38
N ASN A 614 -20.46 9.50 9.52
CA ASN A 614 -21.54 8.89 10.29
C ASN A 614 -22.87 9.64 10.06
N LYS A 615 -23.38 9.58 8.82
CA LYS A 615 -24.63 10.20 8.38
C LYS A 615 -25.64 9.13 7.97
N ASP A 616 -26.92 9.48 7.85
CA ASP A 616 -27.93 8.57 7.31
C ASP A 616 -27.82 8.52 5.77
N VAL A 617 -27.46 7.35 5.25
CA VAL A 617 -27.32 7.16 3.79
C VAL A 617 -28.66 7.29 3.07
N ASN A 618 -29.79 6.96 3.73
CA ASN A 618 -31.11 6.96 3.10
C ASN A 618 -31.57 8.36 2.69
N GLU A 619 -31.14 9.39 3.41
CA GLU A 619 -31.40 10.79 3.04
C GLU A 619 -30.85 11.09 1.65
N TYR A 620 -29.61 10.66 1.38
CA TYR A 620 -28.93 10.92 0.10
C TYR A 620 -29.41 10.00 -1.02
N LEU A 621 -29.80 8.76 -0.71
CA LEU A 621 -30.42 7.86 -1.70
C LEU A 621 -31.77 8.40 -2.17
N LYS A 622 -32.61 8.92 -1.27
CA LYS A 622 -33.88 9.59 -1.62
C LYS A 622 -33.66 10.87 -2.40
N ALA A 623 -32.64 11.66 -2.06
CA ALA A 623 -32.34 12.91 -2.74
C ALA A 623 -32.05 12.71 -4.24
N VAL A 624 -31.43 11.59 -4.60
CA VAL A 624 -31.10 11.23 -5.99
C VAL A 624 -32.06 10.18 -6.58
N CYS A 625 -33.18 9.91 -5.94
CA CYS A 625 -34.26 9.02 -6.41
C CYS A 625 -33.76 7.61 -6.78
N ILE A 626 -32.89 7.01 -5.95
CA ILE A 626 -32.38 5.63 -6.13
C ILE A 626 -32.72 4.70 -4.96
N ASP A 627 -33.39 5.21 -3.93
CA ASP A 627 -33.74 4.50 -2.70
C ASP A 627 -34.46 3.19 -2.97
N LYS A 628 -35.50 3.20 -3.80
CA LYS A 628 -36.29 2.00 -4.16
C LYS A 628 -35.48 0.94 -4.89
N GLU A 629 -34.58 1.37 -5.80
CA GLU A 629 -33.73 0.45 -6.55
C GLU A 629 -32.69 -0.21 -5.62
N VAL A 630 -32.16 0.55 -4.67
CA VAL A 630 -31.20 0.05 -3.69
C VAL A 630 -31.88 -0.86 -2.67
N GLU A 631 -33.10 -0.52 -2.20
CA GLU A 631 -33.90 -1.38 -1.33
C GLU A 631 -34.26 -2.73 -1.97
N ALA A 632 -34.45 -2.77 -3.28
CA ALA A 632 -34.70 -4.00 -4.04
C ALA A 632 -33.47 -4.90 -4.21
N MET A 633 -32.26 -4.43 -3.89
CA MET A 633 -31.04 -5.25 -3.93
C MET A 633 -30.98 -6.16 -2.70
N GLU A 634 -30.41 -7.36 -2.85
CA GLU A 634 -30.37 -8.41 -1.83
C GLU A 634 -29.80 -7.94 -0.47
N GLN A 635 -28.83 -7.01 -0.49
CA GLN A 635 -28.19 -6.44 0.70
C GLN A 635 -28.49 -4.93 0.89
N GLY A 636 -29.44 -4.38 0.13
CA GLY A 636 -29.77 -2.95 0.20
C GLY A 636 -28.54 -2.05 0.04
N ALA A 637 -28.39 -1.06 0.90
CA ALA A 637 -27.26 -0.14 0.88
C ALA A 637 -25.89 -0.78 1.24
N ASP A 638 -25.86 -1.98 1.79
CA ASP A 638 -24.62 -2.73 2.08
C ASP A 638 -24.17 -3.59 0.87
N THR A 639 -24.90 -3.57 -0.25
CA THR A 639 -24.52 -4.26 -1.50
C THR A 639 -23.16 -3.76 -1.98
N ILE A 640 -22.22 -4.70 -2.20
CA ILE A 640 -20.88 -4.40 -2.73
C ILE A 640 -20.98 -4.14 -4.23
N ILE A 641 -20.42 -3.03 -4.68
CA ILE A 641 -20.39 -2.56 -6.07
C ILE A 641 -18.94 -2.37 -6.55
N GLY A 642 -18.75 -2.21 -7.85
CA GLY A 642 -17.42 -2.07 -8.46
C GLY A 642 -16.93 -3.34 -9.16
N SER A 643 -15.62 -3.47 -9.37
CA SER A 643 -15.02 -4.56 -10.16
C SER A 643 -15.21 -5.97 -9.58
N GLY A 644 -15.44 -6.09 -8.27
CA GLY A 644 -15.65 -7.36 -7.55
C GLY A 644 -17.09 -7.60 -7.10
N GLY A 645 -18.03 -6.70 -7.41
CA GLY A 645 -19.42 -6.77 -6.92
C GLY A 645 -20.46 -6.66 -8.03
N VAL A 646 -21.65 -6.24 -7.65
CA VAL A 646 -22.79 -6.05 -8.57
C VAL A 646 -22.47 -4.96 -9.58
N ARG A 647 -22.74 -5.23 -10.87
CA ARG A 647 -22.62 -4.25 -11.94
C ARG A 647 -23.85 -3.34 -11.93
N LEU A 648 -23.61 -2.05 -11.82
CA LEU A 648 -24.62 -1.01 -11.90
C LEU A 648 -24.83 -0.55 -13.34
N SER A 649 -26.05 -0.08 -13.67
CA SER A 649 -26.25 0.69 -14.89
C SER A 649 -25.53 2.04 -14.80
N GLY A 650 -25.23 2.66 -15.96
CA GLY A 650 -24.59 3.99 -15.99
C GLY A 650 -25.35 5.04 -15.17
N GLY A 651 -26.69 5.06 -15.27
CA GLY A 651 -27.53 5.98 -14.50
C GLY A 651 -27.54 5.70 -13.00
N GLN A 652 -27.47 4.44 -12.57
CA GLN A 652 -27.34 4.09 -11.15
C GLN A 652 -25.99 4.54 -10.58
N ALA A 653 -24.89 4.28 -11.32
CA ALA A 653 -23.56 4.70 -10.93
C ALA A 653 -23.47 6.23 -10.80
N GLN A 654 -24.06 6.97 -11.75
CA GLN A 654 -24.09 8.44 -11.73
C GLN A 654 -24.88 8.98 -10.52
N ARG A 655 -26.06 8.40 -10.21
CA ARG A 655 -26.85 8.81 -9.05
C ARG A 655 -26.14 8.51 -7.73
N ILE A 656 -25.44 7.38 -7.58
CA ILE A 656 -24.65 7.06 -6.39
C ILE A 656 -23.51 8.07 -6.22
N ALA A 657 -22.82 8.42 -7.30
CA ALA A 657 -21.76 9.44 -7.26
C ALA A 657 -22.31 10.84 -6.93
N LEU A 658 -23.49 11.19 -7.42
CA LEU A 658 -24.19 12.42 -7.06
C LEU A 658 -24.60 12.42 -5.57
N ALA A 659 -25.11 11.31 -5.05
CA ALA A 659 -25.43 11.15 -3.63
C ALA A 659 -24.17 11.34 -2.75
N ARG A 660 -23.02 10.79 -3.17
CA ARG A 660 -21.71 11.04 -2.53
C ARG A 660 -21.38 12.53 -2.51
N THR A 661 -21.53 13.19 -3.66
CA THR A 661 -21.21 14.61 -3.81
C THR A 661 -22.09 15.49 -2.91
N LEU A 662 -23.37 15.18 -2.78
CA LEU A 662 -24.32 15.87 -1.89
C LEU A 662 -24.07 15.57 -0.40
N CYS A 663 -23.67 14.34 -0.08
CA CYS A 663 -23.32 13.94 1.28
C CYS A 663 -22.16 14.78 1.85
N HIS A 664 -21.18 15.12 1.02
CA HIS A 664 -20.02 15.92 1.40
C HIS A 664 -20.19 17.38 0.96
N LYS A 665 -21.23 18.05 1.47
CA LYS A 665 -21.57 19.44 1.15
C LYS A 665 -20.38 20.38 1.35
N LYS A 666 -20.08 21.17 0.32
CA LYS A 666 -19.01 22.18 0.29
C LYS A 666 -19.53 23.50 -0.27
N PRO A 667 -18.78 24.60 -0.11
CA PRO A 667 -19.20 25.91 -0.62
C PRO A 667 -19.43 25.97 -2.13
N VAL A 668 -18.66 25.22 -2.93
CA VAL A 668 -18.77 25.20 -4.39
C VAL A 668 -18.99 23.77 -4.88
N PHE A 669 -20.06 23.56 -5.64
CA PHE A 669 -20.34 22.31 -6.34
C PHE A 669 -20.06 22.45 -7.82
N ILE A 670 -19.38 21.50 -8.42
CA ILE A 670 -19.15 21.38 -9.86
C ILE A 670 -19.67 20.02 -10.29
N LEU A 671 -20.71 20.03 -11.13
CA LEU A 671 -21.44 18.85 -11.52
C LEU A 671 -21.34 18.68 -13.06
N ASP A 672 -20.55 17.70 -13.49
CA ASP A 672 -20.35 17.42 -14.93
C ASP A 672 -21.38 16.39 -15.40
N ASP A 673 -22.36 16.87 -16.12
CA ASP A 673 -23.52 16.15 -16.69
C ASP A 673 -24.26 15.28 -15.66
N PRO A 674 -24.70 15.88 -14.52
CA PRO A 674 -25.22 15.12 -13.36
C PRO A 674 -26.51 14.34 -13.67
N PHE A 675 -27.17 14.64 -14.77
CA PHE A 675 -28.45 14.07 -15.18
C PHE A 675 -28.34 13.12 -16.38
N SER A 676 -27.13 12.70 -16.76
CA SER A 676 -26.94 11.75 -17.86
C SER A 676 -27.69 10.44 -17.58
N ALA A 677 -28.30 9.86 -18.60
CA ALA A 677 -29.06 8.61 -18.55
C ALA A 677 -30.30 8.61 -17.61
N LEU A 678 -30.91 9.78 -17.32
CA LEU A 678 -32.15 9.90 -16.55
C LEU A 678 -33.33 10.29 -17.44
N ASP A 679 -34.54 9.87 -17.05
CA ASP A 679 -35.78 10.37 -17.60
C ASP A 679 -36.10 11.77 -17.07
N LYS A 680 -36.91 12.52 -17.81
CA LYS A 680 -37.22 13.92 -17.53
C LYS A 680 -37.89 14.17 -16.17
N ASN A 681 -38.72 13.24 -15.70
CA ASN A 681 -39.41 13.36 -14.41
C ASN A 681 -38.45 13.15 -13.23
N THR A 682 -37.63 12.14 -13.30
CA THR A 682 -36.59 11.85 -12.28
C THR A 682 -35.55 12.98 -12.20
N GLU A 683 -35.15 13.54 -13.37
CA GLU A 683 -34.25 14.67 -13.44
C GLU A 683 -34.81 15.91 -12.73
N GLU A 684 -36.12 16.26 -12.99
CA GLU A 684 -36.73 17.41 -12.32
C GLU A 684 -36.86 17.24 -10.81
N GLN A 685 -37.14 16.03 -10.34
CA GLN A 685 -37.13 15.72 -8.92
C GLN A 685 -35.74 15.87 -8.30
N ILE A 686 -34.71 15.32 -8.94
CA ILE A 686 -33.33 15.42 -8.47
C ILE A 686 -32.88 16.89 -8.48
N TYR A 687 -33.22 17.67 -9.51
CA TYR A 687 -32.89 19.10 -9.55
C TYR A 687 -33.51 19.88 -8.38
N ASN A 688 -34.78 19.63 -8.07
CA ASN A 688 -35.47 20.28 -6.95
C ASN A 688 -34.85 19.89 -5.61
N ASN A 689 -34.44 18.62 -5.43
CA ASN A 689 -33.73 18.14 -4.26
C ASN A 689 -32.32 18.73 -4.15
N LEU A 690 -31.59 18.79 -5.26
CA LEU A 690 -30.27 19.41 -5.37
C LEU A 690 -30.34 20.87 -4.89
N ARG A 691 -31.28 21.67 -5.39
CA ARG A 691 -31.45 23.09 -5.03
C ARG A 691 -31.64 23.25 -3.51
N LYS A 692 -32.44 22.38 -2.88
CA LYS A 692 -32.66 22.40 -1.43
C LYS A 692 -31.40 22.02 -0.65
N MET A 693 -30.71 20.95 -1.07
CA MET A 693 -29.55 20.43 -0.35
C MET A 693 -28.31 21.32 -0.49
N THR A 694 -28.19 22.05 -1.60
CA THR A 694 -27.07 22.96 -1.89
C THR A 694 -27.37 24.41 -1.51
N GLU A 695 -28.45 24.67 -0.77
CA GLU A 695 -28.80 26.03 -0.31
C GLU A 695 -27.60 26.70 0.37
N GLY A 696 -27.29 27.95 -0.05
CA GLY A 696 -26.14 28.71 0.41
C GLY A 696 -24.78 28.31 -0.20
N SER A 697 -24.75 27.33 -1.10
CA SER A 697 -23.55 26.98 -1.89
C SER A 697 -23.66 27.52 -3.32
N ILE A 698 -22.53 27.68 -3.99
CA ILE A 698 -22.46 27.97 -5.43
C ILE A 698 -22.52 26.65 -6.17
N VAL A 699 -23.38 26.52 -7.18
CA VAL A 699 -23.50 25.30 -8.00
C VAL A 699 -23.20 25.63 -9.45
N ILE A 700 -22.24 24.91 -10.05
CA ILE A 700 -21.90 24.99 -11.47
C ILE A 700 -22.28 23.66 -12.11
N ILE A 701 -23.27 23.70 -13.05
CA ILE A 701 -23.75 22.53 -13.77
C ILE A 701 -23.23 22.60 -15.21
N LEU A 702 -22.42 21.64 -15.59
CA LEU A 702 -21.95 21.46 -16.96
C LEU A 702 -22.90 20.48 -17.64
N SER A 703 -23.67 20.92 -18.66
CA SER A 703 -24.68 20.05 -19.29
C SER A 703 -24.96 20.42 -20.75
N HIS A 704 -25.41 19.41 -21.47
CA HIS A 704 -25.95 19.56 -22.82
C HIS A 704 -27.48 19.78 -22.84
N ARG A 705 -28.18 19.61 -21.70
CA ARG A 705 -29.63 19.61 -21.58
C ARG A 705 -30.15 20.99 -21.30
N LEU A 706 -30.38 21.76 -22.38
CA LEU A 706 -30.70 23.18 -22.33
C LEU A 706 -32.08 23.53 -21.74
N TYR A 707 -33.04 22.60 -21.70
CA TYR A 707 -34.38 22.88 -21.18
C TYR A 707 -34.42 23.27 -19.69
N MET A 708 -33.35 22.99 -18.92
CA MET A 708 -33.22 23.45 -17.55
C MET A 708 -32.62 24.84 -17.40
N PHE A 709 -31.96 25.34 -18.44
CA PHE A 709 -31.21 26.60 -18.40
C PHE A 709 -32.05 27.85 -18.11
N PRO A 710 -33.34 27.93 -18.53
CA PRO A 710 -34.22 29.02 -18.11
C PRO A 710 -34.46 29.12 -16.60
N LYS A 711 -34.19 28.04 -15.84
CA LYS A 711 -34.34 27.98 -14.37
C LYS A 711 -33.05 28.37 -13.62
N LEU A 712 -31.94 28.63 -14.34
CA LEU A 712 -30.61 28.90 -13.77
C LEU A 712 -30.37 30.42 -13.66
N ASP A 713 -29.56 30.82 -12.67
CA ASP A 713 -29.27 32.23 -12.39
C ASP A 713 -28.37 32.87 -13.45
N LYS A 714 -27.39 32.09 -13.97
CA LYS A 714 -26.46 32.51 -15.02
C LYS A 714 -26.15 31.35 -15.95
N VAL A 715 -25.77 31.67 -17.18
CA VAL A 715 -25.34 30.71 -18.20
C VAL A 715 -24.01 31.16 -18.78
N ILE A 716 -23.12 30.22 -18.92
CA ILE A 716 -21.83 30.36 -19.62
C ILE A 716 -21.91 29.52 -20.89
N TRP A 717 -21.87 30.20 -22.04
CA TRP A 717 -21.79 29.59 -23.36
C TRP A 717 -20.33 29.45 -23.79
N LEU A 718 -19.87 28.24 -24.04
CA LEU A 718 -18.54 27.95 -24.54
C LEU A 718 -18.62 27.63 -26.05
N ASP A 719 -17.85 28.36 -26.86
CA ASP A 719 -17.81 28.18 -28.30
C ASP A 719 -16.41 28.44 -28.84
N GLU A 720 -15.83 27.45 -29.51
CA GLU A 720 -14.51 27.47 -30.21
C GLU A 720 -13.44 28.38 -29.58
N GLY A 721 -13.20 28.23 -28.29
CA GLY A 721 -12.17 28.99 -27.56
C GLY A 721 -12.64 30.33 -26.98
N SER A 722 -13.92 30.73 -27.19
CA SER A 722 -14.51 31.93 -26.57
C SER A 722 -15.60 31.57 -25.57
N ALA A 723 -15.88 32.45 -24.63
CA ALA A 723 -16.97 32.28 -23.67
C ALA A 723 -17.85 33.52 -23.62
N ARG A 724 -19.15 33.33 -23.49
CA ARG A 724 -20.13 34.39 -23.24
C ARG A 724 -20.86 34.09 -21.94
N VAL A 725 -21.01 35.06 -21.10
CA VAL A 725 -21.65 34.94 -19.78
C VAL A 725 -22.88 35.88 -19.77
N GLY A 726 -24.03 35.35 -19.42
CA GLY A 726 -25.29 36.13 -19.31
C GLY A 726 -26.40 35.30 -18.69
N THR A 727 -27.59 35.83 -18.62
CA THR A 727 -28.80 35.04 -18.32
C THR A 727 -29.24 34.25 -19.55
N HIS A 728 -30.13 33.26 -19.36
CA HIS A 728 -30.71 32.53 -20.50
C HIS A 728 -31.31 33.45 -21.54
N ASP A 729 -32.10 34.44 -21.10
CA ASP A 729 -32.83 35.37 -22.00
C ASP A 729 -31.87 36.29 -22.75
N GLU A 730 -30.82 36.80 -22.10
CA GLU A 730 -29.76 37.60 -22.75
C GLU A 730 -29.05 36.79 -23.84
N LEU A 731 -28.65 35.55 -23.54
CA LEU A 731 -27.99 34.69 -24.53
C LEU A 731 -28.91 34.27 -25.67
N MET A 732 -30.20 34.09 -25.44
CA MET A 732 -31.21 33.86 -26.49
C MET A 732 -31.35 35.05 -27.43
N LEU A 733 -31.14 36.27 -26.94
CA LEU A 733 -31.19 37.49 -27.75
C LEU A 733 -29.87 37.76 -28.49
N GLU A 734 -28.75 37.60 -27.81
CA GLU A 734 -27.45 38.07 -28.29
C GLU A 734 -26.58 36.97 -28.95
N CYS A 735 -26.84 35.69 -28.67
CA CYS A 735 -26.02 34.58 -29.18
C CYS A 735 -26.83 33.68 -30.13
N MET A 736 -26.62 33.85 -31.43
CA MET A 736 -27.33 33.08 -32.46
C MET A 736 -27.03 31.55 -32.33
N ALA A 737 -25.80 31.17 -32.02
CA ALA A 737 -25.41 29.77 -31.87
C ALA A 737 -26.07 29.11 -30.63
N TYR A 738 -26.19 29.85 -29.51
CA TYR A 738 -26.92 29.37 -28.33
C TYR A 738 -28.41 29.18 -28.64
N ARG A 739 -29.03 30.12 -29.32
CA ARG A 739 -30.44 30.03 -29.77
C ARG A 739 -30.68 28.82 -30.65
N GLN A 740 -29.84 28.63 -31.69
CA GLN A 740 -29.96 27.48 -32.59
C GLN A 740 -29.85 26.15 -31.86
N LEU A 741 -28.94 26.04 -30.90
CA LEU A 741 -28.79 24.83 -30.08
C LEU A 741 -30.00 24.58 -29.18
N ASN A 742 -30.56 25.65 -28.58
CA ASN A 742 -31.76 25.56 -27.75
C ASN A 742 -33.01 25.18 -28.60
N ASP A 743 -33.19 25.76 -29.78
CA ASP A 743 -34.30 25.45 -30.68
C ASP A 743 -34.21 24.01 -31.18
N ALA A 744 -33.03 23.53 -31.52
CA ALA A 744 -32.79 22.13 -31.89
C ALA A 744 -33.09 21.15 -30.74
N ALA A 745 -32.71 21.49 -29.50
CA ALA A 745 -32.97 20.68 -28.31
C ALA A 745 -34.49 20.62 -28.00
N ASN A 746 -35.20 21.72 -28.18
CA ASN A 746 -36.65 21.77 -27.98
C ASN A 746 -37.43 21.00 -29.08
N ALA A 747 -37.03 21.10 -30.34
CA ALA A 747 -37.61 20.33 -31.43
C ALA A 747 -37.48 18.82 -31.25
N MET A 748 -36.31 18.35 -30.81
CA MET A 748 -36.09 16.92 -30.46
C MET A 748 -36.95 16.45 -29.28
N SER A 749 -37.31 17.33 -28.36
CA SER A 749 -38.18 17.01 -27.23
C SER A 749 -39.64 16.90 -27.62
N GLU A 750 -40.09 17.67 -28.58
CA GLU A 750 -41.48 17.64 -29.13
C GLU A 750 -41.71 16.37 -29.96
N ASP A 751 -40.74 15.95 -30.76
CA ASP A 751 -40.82 14.71 -31.55
C ASP A 751 -40.89 13.45 -30.67
N THR A 752 -40.19 13.43 -29.53
CA THR A 752 -40.27 12.33 -28.58
C THR A 752 -41.62 12.25 -27.87
N VAL A 753 -42.22 13.39 -27.56
CA VAL A 753 -43.57 13.44 -26.94
C VAL A 753 -44.64 13.00 -27.94
N SER A 754 -44.53 13.39 -29.23
CA SER A 754 -45.44 12.94 -30.28
C SER A 754 -45.36 11.43 -30.54
N TYR A 755 -44.15 10.84 -30.45
CA TYR A 755 -43.93 9.41 -30.63
C TYR A 755 -44.45 8.56 -29.45
N GLU A 756 -44.35 9.06 -28.23
CA GLU A 756 -44.96 8.43 -27.05
C GLU A 756 -46.48 8.55 -27.02
N GLN A 757 -47.05 9.68 -27.48
CA GLN A 757 -48.48 9.82 -27.66
C GLN A 757 -49.04 8.88 -28.74
N CYS A 758 -48.31 8.69 -29.84
CA CYS A 758 -48.68 7.70 -30.87
C CYS A 758 -48.59 6.25 -30.37
N LYS A 759 -47.66 5.90 -29.48
CA LYS A 759 -47.60 4.58 -28.85
C LYS A 759 -48.77 4.32 -27.91
N ASN A 760 -49.14 5.32 -27.11
CA ASN A 760 -50.29 5.21 -26.19
C ASN A 760 -51.64 5.12 -26.92
N VAL A 761 -51.79 5.74 -28.10
CA VAL A 761 -52.99 5.59 -28.94
C VAL A 761 -53.04 4.22 -29.61
N LYS A 762 -51.90 3.62 -30.03
CA LYS A 762 -51.88 2.24 -30.55
C LYS A 762 -52.18 1.19 -29.46
N GLY A 763 -51.73 1.40 -28.22
CA GLY A 763 -52.00 0.48 -27.11
C GLY A 763 -53.47 0.48 -26.63
N VAL A 764 -54.31 1.43 -27.10
CA VAL A 764 -55.74 1.49 -26.79
C VAL A 764 -56.55 0.82 -27.91
N VAL A 765 -56.01 0.74 -29.13
CA VAL A 765 -56.73 0.11 -30.29
C VAL A 765 -56.60 -1.43 -30.24
N ASP A 766 -55.50 -1.98 -29.71
CA ASP A 766 -55.31 -3.46 -29.59
C ASP A 766 -55.99 -4.10 -28.37
N LYS A 767 -56.85 -3.36 -27.64
CA LYS A 767 -57.69 -3.92 -26.55
C LYS A 767 -59.18 -4.06 -26.93
N HIS A 768 -59.54 -3.85 -28.19
CA HIS A 768 -60.93 -3.98 -28.69
C HIS A 768 -61.03 -4.81 -29.97
N GLU A 769 -60.08 -5.72 -30.28
CA GLU A 769 -60.29 -6.86 -31.17
C GLU A 769 -60.08 -8.20 -30.41
#